data_1246dec57ac388d6df2e8400e40f6274
#
_entry.id   1246dec57ac388d6df2e8400e40f6274
#
_cell.length_a   1.000
_cell.length_b   1.000
_cell.length_c   1.000
_cell.angle_alpha   90.00
_cell.angle_beta   90.00
_cell.angle_gamma   90.00
#
_symmetry.space_group_name_H-M   'P 1'
#
loop_
_entity.id
_entity.type
_entity.pdbx_description
1 polymer ?
#
loop_
_entity_poly.entity_id
_entity_poly.type
_entity_poly.pdbx_seq_one_letter_code
_entity_poly.pdbx_strand_id
1 'polypeptide(L)'
;METEAKVDLKTTINLPDTPFPLKGNLAQNEPARLKKWEEMDIYERLREARAGRPLYVLHDGPPYANGLVHLGTALNKILKDFCIKSRSMMGHWTPYIPGWDCHGLPIEIQVDKALGAKKGQMSKLEIRRAARKHAEKFLALQRQDFKRLGIFGEWENPYMTMDPKYQATIVRVFGKFVEEGSIYKGLRPVHWCIKDQTALAEAEVEYEDHTSPSVYVKFPFPDAARADRALEGRNVSIVIWTTTPWTLPANLGVAFNPSFEYSAVEVGDEIFVVASGLLEQVSEKLGWGKPKVVATIGGEKFDRLKARHPFINRDSLLMLGDHVTLEAGTGAVHTAPGHGYDDYVIGKQYGLEIYNPVDNRGVFMKDVEHFAGEQVFEANPKIVEFMREKGVLLHEEKYQHQYPHCWRCHKPVIFRATPQWFISMTATSLNDRAIAACDKVEWVPEWGNERMKNMFRDRPDWCISRQRVWGVPITVFYCEDCGESLVDPKVIEYVAQVFERESADAWYEREASELVPPGTRCGCGSSKLSKEMDILDVWLDSGSSSIAVLEPRGLPYPADVYLEGGDQFRGWFNSSLVVGLEAKSEPPYRTVITYGWTVDEKGEKMSKSKGNTVESEDVIKVMGAEVLRLWCAALNYHEDMRVSEEILKRVADAYRKLRNTARYCLGNLANFDPKRDRVPFDQMFEIDRWALAQLNEVTKRALDAYRDYEFTDVYHAVYNFATVELSALYFDILKDRLYTYAPRSLARRSAQTALYEIVHRLSRLLAPLLAFTSDEVWENVPGALDEAKSVHLAEFPVYEEAWRDDALLKRYERLFEIRGAVMKALEEARNARLIGAGLEAKITITAQPEAKAFLESFGEDLRFVFIVSKVELREGAVLGVKVDMADGKKCERCWHYTTDVGADARYPGACLRCVGNLTRSNELTTEPQSHRGGGENQKDQWGCLFSLFFFVSAAPLWRVLHALIEILAQ
;
A
#
# COMPACT_ATOMS: atom_id res chain seq x y z
N MET A 1 -75.12 3.88 -25.70
CA MET A 1 -73.76 3.70 -26.19
C MET A 1 -72.90 4.32 -25.13
N GLU A 2 -72.41 3.49 -24.22
CA GLU A 2 -71.42 3.93 -23.25
C GLU A 2 -70.14 4.31 -24.04
N THR A 3 -69.72 5.55 -23.88
CA THR A 3 -68.43 6.01 -24.41
C THR A 3 -67.36 5.27 -23.61
N GLU A 4 -66.78 4.20 -24.20
CA GLU A 4 -65.57 3.57 -23.66
C GLU A 4 -64.53 4.66 -23.41
N ALA A 5 -64.07 4.80 -22.18
CA ALA A 5 -63.09 5.80 -21.82
C ALA A 5 -61.80 5.55 -22.60
N LYS A 6 -61.36 6.58 -23.37
CA LYS A 6 -60.16 6.54 -24.20
C LYS A 6 -58.97 6.13 -23.32
N VAL A 7 -58.36 4.98 -23.55
CA VAL A 7 -57.22 4.48 -22.76
C VAL A 7 -56.07 5.46 -22.91
N ASP A 8 -55.56 6.01 -21.84
CA ASP A 8 -54.29 6.79 -21.86
C ASP A 8 -53.10 5.83 -22.12
N LEU A 9 -52.53 5.88 -23.31
CA LEU A 9 -51.47 4.99 -23.73
C LEU A 9 -50.18 5.17 -22.88
N LYS A 10 -49.98 6.29 -22.23
CA LYS A 10 -48.82 6.54 -21.34
C LYS A 10 -48.89 5.70 -20.07
N THR A 11 -50.09 5.42 -19.57
CA THR A 11 -50.24 4.60 -18.34
C THR A 11 -50.06 3.10 -18.58
N THR A 12 -49.94 2.69 -19.85
CA THR A 12 -49.77 1.28 -20.27
C THR A 12 -48.30 0.88 -20.44
N ILE A 13 -47.36 1.77 -20.19
CA ILE A 13 -45.93 1.53 -20.31
C ILE A 13 -45.40 0.87 -19.03
N ASN A 14 -44.52 -0.14 -19.18
CA ASN A 14 -43.85 -0.76 -18.04
C ASN A 14 -42.73 0.14 -17.56
N LEU A 15 -43.00 1.07 -16.65
CA LEU A 15 -41.97 1.97 -16.11
C LEU A 15 -41.09 1.23 -15.11
N PRO A 16 -39.79 1.59 -15.05
CA PRO A 16 -38.87 1.07 -14.03
C PRO A 16 -39.32 1.46 -12.62
N ASP A 17 -39.30 0.47 -11.70
CA ASP A 17 -39.66 0.68 -10.29
C ASP A 17 -38.68 -0.09 -9.40
N THR A 18 -38.14 0.55 -8.37
CA THR A 18 -37.25 -0.09 -7.39
C THR A 18 -37.12 0.74 -6.12
N PRO A 19 -37.09 0.10 -4.95
CA PRO A 19 -36.78 0.78 -3.70
C PRO A 19 -35.32 1.19 -3.59
N PHE A 20 -34.41 0.70 -4.46
CA PHE A 20 -33.01 1.07 -4.47
C PHE A 20 -32.84 2.57 -4.76
N PRO A 21 -32.28 3.38 -3.83
CA PRO A 21 -32.27 4.83 -3.93
C PRO A 21 -31.34 5.34 -5.05
N LEU A 22 -31.75 6.46 -5.68
CA LEU A 22 -30.96 7.08 -6.75
C LEU A 22 -29.60 7.60 -6.24
N LYS A 23 -29.59 8.24 -5.07
CA LYS A 23 -28.36 8.78 -4.46
C LYS A 23 -27.79 7.79 -3.45
N GLY A 24 -26.50 7.54 -3.50
CA GLY A 24 -25.80 6.66 -2.56
C GLY A 24 -25.78 7.22 -1.14
N ASN A 25 -25.64 8.56 -0.99
CA ASN A 25 -25.53 9.24 0.31
C ASN A 25 -24.59 8.46 1.26
N LEU A 26 -23.41 8.09 0.76
CA LEU A 26 -22.50 7.12 1.39
C LEU A 26 -22.16 7.49 2.83
N ALA A 27 -21.77 8.73 3.09
CA ALA A 27 -21.40 9.19 4.42
C ALA A 27 -22.51 8.95 5.49
N GLN A 28 -23.80 8.96 5.07
CA GLN A 28 -24.96 8.72 5.94
C GLN A 28 -25.41 7.25 5.93
N ASN A 29 -25.35 6.56 4.79
CA ASN A 29 -25.88 5.21 4.64
C ASN A 29 -24.93 4.11 5.09
N GLU A 30 -23.62 4.30 4.94
CA GLU A 30 -22.60 3.33 5.36
C GLU A 30 -22.65 3.00 6.87
N PRO A 31 -22.80 3.99 7.79
CA PRO A 31 -22.94 3.69 9.21
C PRO A 31 -24.17 2.82 9.55
N ALA A 32 -25.29 3.04 8.85
CA ALA A 32 -26.48 2.22 9.04
C ALA A 32 -26.24 0.77 8.57
N ARG A 33 -25.47 0.58 7.50
CA ARG A 33 -25.11 -0.75 7.01
C ARG A 33 -24.13 -1.46 7.93
N LEU A 34 -23.14 -0.74 8.45
CA LEU A 34 -22.22 -1.28 9.48
C LEU A 34 -23.00 -1.81 10.68
N LYS A 35 -23.96 -1.02 11.18
CA LYS A 35 -24.83 -1.46 12.28
C LYS A 35 -25.62 -2.73 11.91
N LYS A 36 -26.12 -2.84 10.69
CA LYS A 36 -26.81 -4.05 10.20
C LYS A 36 -25.87 -5.26 10.16
N TRP A 37 -24.62 -5.08 9.74
CA TRP A 37 -23.62 -6.14 9.75
C TRP A 37 -23.25 -6.57 11.17
N GLU A 38 -23.14 -5.64 12.11
CA GLU A 38 -22.93 -5.93 13.53
C GLU A 38 -24.13 -6.69 14.13
N GLU A 39 -25.35 -6.23 13.90
CA GLU A 39 -26.58 -6.92 14.35
C GLU A 39 -26.73 -8.33 13.76
N MET A 40 -26.21 -8.55 12.57
CA MET A 40 -26.22 -9.84 11.89
C MET A 40 -25.07 -10.74 12.34
N ASP A 41 -24.03 -10.18 13.00
CA ASP A 41 -22.74 -10.84 13.26
C ASP A 41 -22.12 -11.44 11.99
N ILE A 42 -21.98 -10.58 10.97
CA ILE A 42 -21.64 -11.03 9.61
C ILE A 42 -20.30 -11.76 9.55
N TYR A 43 -19.31 -11.34 10.35
CA TYR A 43 -17.99 -11.96 10.32
C TYR A 43 -18.01 -13.39 10.88
N GLU A 44 -18.76 -13.62 11.99
CA GLU A 44 -18.90 -14.96 12.53
C GLU A 44 -19.70 -15.87 11.59
N ARG A 45 -20.75 -15.36 10.97
CA ARG A 45 -21.48 -16.10 9.92
C ARG A 45 -20.62 -16.47 8.72
N LEU A 46 -19.67 -15.60 8.33
CA LEU A 46 -18.71 -15.92 7.29
C LEU A 46 -17.80 -17.08 7.72
N ARG A 47 -17.33 -17.06 8.96
CA ARG A 47 -16.50 -18.15 9.53
C ARG A 47 -17.27 -19.47 9.53
N GLU A 48 -18.51 -19.46 9.99
CA GLU A 48 -19.40 -20.63 9.98
C GLU A 48 -19.66 -21.14 8.56
N ALA A 49 -19.99 -20.27 7.63
CA ALA A 49 -20.30 -20.62 6.24
C ALA A 49 -19.08 -21.20 5.48
N ARG A 50 -17.87 -20.84 5.90
CA ARG A 50 -16.59 -21.31 5.29
C ARG A 50 -15.87 -22.37 6.14
N ALA A 51 -16.45 -22.81 7.26
CA ALA A 51 -15.86 -23.85 8.10
C ALA A 51 -15.61 -25.14 7.30
N GLY A 52 -14.39 -25.70 7.43
CA GLY A 52 -13.95 -26.90 6.69
C GLY A 52 -13.60 -26.66 5.21
N ARG A 53 -13.66 -25.44 4.72
CA ARG A 53 -13.14 -25.05 3.39
C ARG A 53 -11.62 -24.92 3.42
N PRO A 54 -10.93 -24.90 2.26
CA PRO A 54 -9.49 -24.64 2.20
C PRO A 54 -9.15 -23.34 2.92
N LEU A 55 -8.11 -23.39 3.75
CA LEU A 55 -7.69 -22.24 4.55
C LEU A 55 -6.84 -21.28 3.71
N TYR A 56 -7.02 -19.99 3.92
CA TYR A 56 -6.18 -18.95 3.37
C TYR A 56 -5.91 -17.90 4.46
N VAL A 57 -4.66 -17.77 4.87
CA VAL A 57 -4.24 -16.92 5.98
C VAL A 57 -3.46 -15.71 5.48
N LEU A 58 -4.07 -14.54 5.56
CA LEU A 58 -3.38 -13.27 5.48
C LEU A 58 -3.03 -12.85 6.91
N HIS A 59 -1.73 -12.83 7.24
CA HIS A 59 -1.25 -12.36 8.54
C HIS A 59 -1.11 -10.84 8.51
N ASP A 60 -1.69 -10.17 9.49
CA ASP A 60 -1.71 -8.70 9.55
C ASP A 60 -0.40 -8.14 10.11
N GLY A 61 0.26 -7.25 9.37
CA GLY A 61 1.34 -6.42 9.91
C GLY A 61 0.76 -5.41 10.89
N PRO A 62 1.28 -5.33 12.13
CA PRO A 62 0.67 -4.53 13.18
C PRO A 62 0.99 -3.04 13.01
N PRO A 63 0.00 -2.16 12.75
CA PRO A 63 0.23 -0.73 12.81
C PRO A 63 0.54 -0.27 14.23
N TYR A 64 1.29 0.83 14.36
CA TYR A 64 1.54 1.43 15.65
C TYR A 64 0.25 1.96 16.29
N ALA A 65 0.04 1.62 17.57
CA ALA A 65 -1.04 2.15 18.41
C ALA A 65 -0.75 3.62 18.83
N ASN A 66 -0.52 4.49 17.85
CA ASN A 66 -0.11 5.88 18.07
C ASN A 66 -0.59 6.79 16.92
N GLY A 67 -1.55 7.67 17.20
CA GLY A 67 -2.14 8.57 16.21
C GLY A 67 -3.38 8.02 15.51
N LEU A 68 -4.01 8.87 14.69
CA LEU A 68 -5.19 8.53 13.89
C LEU A 68 -4.78 7.79 12.62
N VAL A 69 -5.76 7.14 11.99
CA VAL A 69 -5.56 6.44 10.71
C VAL A 69 -5.30 7.46 9.59
N HIS A 70 -4.10 7.47 9.05
CA HIS A 70 -3.76 8.25 7.87
C HIS A 70 -4.09 7.48 6.58
N LEU A 71 -4.07 8.15 5.45
CA LEU A 71 -4.52 7.58 4.18
C LEU A 71 -3.72 6.33 3.76
N GLY A 72 -2.41 6.29 4.02
CA GLY A 72 -1.59 5.09 3.75
C GLY A 72 -2.00 3.88 4.59
N THR A 73 -2.37 4.08 5.87
CA THR A 73 -2.91 3.01 6.71
C THR A 73 -4.30 2.56 6.23
N ALA A 74 -5.14 3.50 5.76
CA ALA A 74 -6.42 3.16 5.16
C ALA A 74 -6.25 2.33 3.88
N LEU A 75 -5.31 2.71 2.99
CA LEU A 75 -4.93 1.95 1.79
C LEU A 75 -4.53 0.52 2.15
N ASN A 76 -3.58 0.37 3.09
CA ASN A 76 -3.12 -0.94 3.58
C ASN A 76 -4.26 -1.86 3.99
N LYS A 77 -5.13 -1.36 4.88
CA LYS A 77 -6.24 -2.16 5.42
C LYS A 77 -7.31 -2.47 4.38
N ILE A 78 -7.57 -1.56 3.42
CA ILE A 78 -8.50 -1.78 2.31
C ILE A 78 -7.96 -2.88 1.37
N LEU A 79 -6.68 -2.84 1.01
CA LEU A 79 -6.07 -3.87 0.15
C LEU A 79 -6.10 -5.26 0.81
N LYS A 80 -5.82 -5.34 2.12
CA LYS A 80 -5.97 -6.58 2.89
C LYS A 80 -7.41 -7.09 2.87
N ASP A 81 -8.38 -6.21 3.02
CA ASP A 81 -9.80 -6.56 2.97
C ASP A 81 -10.22 -7.05 1.57
N PHE A 82 -9.64 -6.49 0.50
CA PHE A 82 -9.84 -7.01 -0.85
C PHE A 82 -9.35 -8.45 -0.98
N CYS A 83 -8.15 -8.76 -0.47
CA CYS A 83 -7.62 -10.13 -0.45
C CYS A 83 -8.54 -11.07 0.34
N ILE A 84 -8.93 -10.68 1.56
CA ILE A 84 -9.73 -11.51 2.46
C ILE A 84 -11.11 -11.78 1.87
N LYS A 85 -11.84 -10.71 1.45
CA LYS A 85 -13.18 -10.84 0.89
C LYS A 85 -13.18 -11.63 -0.41
N SER A 86 -12.24 -11.36 -1.32
CA SER A 86 -12.17 -12.09 -2.59
C SER A 86 -11.88 -13.58 -2.39
N ARG A 87 -10.92 -13.93 -1.53
CA ARG A 87 -10.61 -15.34 -1.22
C ARG A 87 -11.77 -16.04 -0.51
N SER A 88 -12.48 -15.35 0.41
CA SER A 88 -13.69 -15.89 1.03
C SER A 88 -14.77 -16.16 -0.01
N MET A 89 -14.99 -15.25 -0.95
CA MET A 89 -15.97 -15.42 -2.03
C MET A 89 -15.55 -16.44 -3.08
N MET A 90 -14.25 -16.81 -3.16
CA MET A 90 -13.73 -17.97 -3.90
C MET A 90 -13.93 -19.29 -3.15
N GLY A 91 -14.53 -19.27 -1.97
CA GLY A 91 -14.83 -20.46 -1.17
C GLY A 91 -13.76 -20.88 -0.19
N HIS A 92 -12.81 -20.00 0.18
CA HIS A 92 -11.81 -20.25 1.21
C HIS A 92 -12.32 -19.81 2.60
N TRP A 93 -11.82 -20.46 3.62
CA TRP A 93 -11.91 -19.92 4.97
C TRP A 93 -10.75 -18.93 5.19
N THR A 94 -11.09 -17.66 5.45
CA THR A 94 -10.14 -16.54 5.53
C THR A 94 -10.18 -15.88 6.91
N PRO A 95 -9.60 -16.50 7.97
CA PRO A 95 -9.53 -15.86 9.27
C PRO A 95 -8.61 -14.64 9.18
N TYR A 96 -9.07 -13.49 9.65
CA TYR A 96 -8.28 -12.27 9.73
C TYR A 96 -8.21 -11.79 11.16
N ILE A 97 -7.02 -11.86 11.75
CA ILE A 97 -6.74 -11.43 13.12
C ILE A 97 -5.96 -10.12 13.02
N PRO A 98 -6.61 -8.96 13.25
CA PRO A 98 -5.94 -7.67 13.22
C PRO A 98 -4.96 -7.55 14.38
N GLY A 99 -3.85 -6.83 14.17
CA GLY A 99 -2.82 -6.65 15.15
C GLY A 99 -2.46 -5.19 15.43
N TRP A 100 -1.79 -4.94 16.56
CA TRP A 100 -1.22 -3.63 16.90
C TRP A 100 0.17 -3.76 17.52
N ASP A 101 1.10 -2.93 17.02
CA ASP A 101 2.38 -2.68 17.67
C ASP A 101 2.21 -1.60 18.73
N CYS A 102 2.48 -1.99 20.00
CA CYS A 102 2.13 -1.17 21.16
C CYS A 102 3.34 -0.64 21.92
N HIS A 103 4.57 -0.95 21.50
CA HIS A 103 5.78 -0.60 22.21
C HIS A 103 6.64 0.46 21.51
N GLY A 104 7.68 0.92 22.19
CA GLY A 104 8.79 1.66 21.62
C GLY A 104 8.68 3.17 21.62
N LEU A 105 9.68 3.74 20.99
CA LEU A 105 9.94 5.18 20.94
C LEU A 105 8.76 6.05 20.46
N PRO A 106 7.96 5.64 19.42
CA PRO A 106 6.87 6.47 18.94
C PRO A 106 5.82 6.80 20.00
N ILE A 107 5.49 5.81 20.84
CA ILE A 107 4.52 5.97 21.93
C ILE A 107 5.17 6.73 23.09
N GLU A 108 6.41 6.37 23.44
CA GLU A 108 7.14 6.99 24.54
C GLU A 108 7.32 8.50 24.36
N ILE A 109 7.65 8.98 23.16
CA ILE A 109 7.75 10.41 22.83
C ILE A 109 6.43 11.14 23.08
N GLN A 110 5.29 10.56 22.72
CA GLN A 110 4.00 11.22 22.92
C GLN A 110 3.63 11.27 24.41
N VAL A 111 3.94 10.21 25.14
CA VAL A 111 3.77 10.15 26.59
C VAL A 111 4.70 11.17 27.27
N ASP A 112 5.95 11.26 26.85
CA ASP A 112 6.92 12.24 27.36
C ASP A 112 6.45 13.68 27.17
N LYS A 113 5.93 14.01 25.98
CA LYS A 113 5.32 15.32 25.71
C LYS A 113 4.12 15.60 26.62
N ALA A 114 3.28 14.59 26.86
CA ALA A 114 2.11 14.73 27.71
C ALA A 114 2.45 14.87 29.20
N LEU A 115 3.48 14.17 29.67
CA LEU A 115 3.95 14.20 31.05
C LEU A 115 4.79 15.45 31.37
N GLY A 116 5.58 15.94 30.39
CA GLY A 116 6.45 17.10 30.55
C GLY A 116 7.40 16.95 31.75
N ALA A 117 7.51 18.00 32.57
CA ALA A 117 8.40 17.99 33.75
C ALA A 117 8.05 16.96 34.84
N LYS A 118 6.82 16.42 34.82
CA LYS A 118 6.39 15.40 35.79
C LYS A 118 7.13 14.08 35.62
N LYS A 119 7.57 13.76 34.37
CA LYS A 119 8.31 12.53 34.06
C LYS A 119 9.51 12.30 34.99
N GLY A 120 10.27 13.36 35.31
CA GLY A 120 11.46 13.26 36.19
C GLY A 120 11.18 12.81 37.64
N GLN A 121 9.92 12.82 38.05
CA GLN A 121 9.50 12.41 39.41
C GLN A 121 8.80 11.04 39.41
N MET A 122 8.59 10.44 38.21
CA MET A 122 7.90 9.17 38.07
C MET A 122 8.86 7.97 38.03
N SER A 123 8.43 6.87 38.62
CA SER A 123 9.11 5.59 38.48
C SER A 123 8.98 5.05 37.06
N LYS A 124 9.90 4.15 36.66
CA LYS A 124 9.82 3.47 35.35
C LYS A 124 8.47 2.77 35.15
N LEU A 125 7.92 2.16 36.21
CA LEU A 125 6.62 1.48 36.16
C LEU A 125 5.45 2.44 35.90
N GLU A 126 5.44 3.62 36.51
CA GLU A 126 4.42 4.63 36.24
C GLU A 126 4.48 5.15 34.80
N ILE A 127 5.69 5.30 34.25
CA ILE A 127 5.87 5.66 32.82
C ILE A 127 5.31 4.56 31.91
N ARG A 128 5.59 3.28 32.20
CA ARG A 128 5.07 2.12 31.46
C ARG A 128 3.54 2.08 31.49
N ARG A 129 2.92 2.29 32.65
CA ARG A 129 1.45 2.36 32.79
C ARG A 129 0.84 3.52 31.99
N ALA A 130 1.51 4.66 31.92
CA ALA A 130 1.06 5.80 31.11
C ALA A 130 1.15 5.48 29.61
N ALA A 131 2.21 4.80 29.17
CA ALA A 131 2.41 4.38 27.79
C ALA A 131 1.38 3.31 27.37
N ARG A 132 1.09 2.32 28.21
CA ARG A 132 0.01 1.33 28.00
C ARG A 132 -1.34 2.01 27.77
N LYS A 133 -1.70 2.95 28.65
CA LYS A 133 -2.97 3.69 28.52
C LYS A 133 -3.03 4.53 27.25
N HIS A 134 -1.91 5.07 26.78
CA HIS A 134 -1.83 5.79 25.52
C HIS A 134 -2.08 4.83 24.33
N ALA A 135 -1.40 3.68 24.31
CA ALA A 135 -1.58 2.67 23.28
C ALA A 135 -3.04 2.15 23.21
N GLU A 136 -3.64 1.80 24.36
CA GLU A 136 -5.05 1.37 24.47
C GLU A 136 -6.02 2.40 23.88
N LYS A 137 -5.80 3.69 24.14
CA LYS A 137 -6.62 4.77 23.60
C LYS A 137 -6.59 4.79 22.05
N PHE A 138 -5.38 4.76 21.46
CA PHE A 138 -5.27 4.85 20.01
C PHE A 138 -5.68 3.56 19.30
N LEU A 139 -5.45 2.41 19.93
CA LEU A 139 -5.99 1.12 19.46
C LEU A 139 -7.53 1.18 19.33
N ALA A 140 -8.22 1.70 20.34
CA ALA A 140 -9.67 1.81 20.32
C ALA A 140 -10.16 2.74 19.19
N LEU A 141 -9.49 3.88 18.97
CA LEU A 141 -9.82 4.81 17.89
C LEU A 141 -9.57 4.18 16.51
N GLN A 142 -8.39 3.62 16.29
CA GLN A 142 -8.03 3.00 15.01
C GLN A 142 -8.94 1.80 14.68
N ARG A 143 -9.36 1.00 15.68
CA ARG A 143 -10.34 -0.07 15.50
C ARG A 143 -11.66 0.45 14.95
N GLN A 144 -12.15 1.57 15.47
CA GLN A 144 -13.37 2.21 14.95
C GLN A 144 -13.20 2.70 13.52
N ASP A 145 -12.05 3.32 13.22
CA ASP A 145 -11.75 3.81 11.87
C ASP A 145 -11.67 2.65 10.86
N PHE A 146 -11.03 1.52 11.22
CA PHE A 146 -10.96 0.35 10.35
C PHE A 146 -12.32 -0.30 10.13
N LYS A 147 -13.14 -0.44 11.17
CA LYS A 147 -14.54 -0.87 11.02
C LYS A 147 -15.30 0.09 10.10
N ARG A 148 -15.07 1.41 10.24
CA ARG A 148 -15.71 2.44 9.41
C ARG A 148 -15.37 2.32 7.92
N LEU A 149 -14.21 1.79 7.57
CA LEU A 149 -13.80 1.46 6.19
C LEU A 149 -14.52 0.22 5.63
N GLY A 150 -15.30 -0.50 6.43
CA GLY A 150 -16.01 -1.72 6.02
C GLY A 150 -15.15 -2.98 6.03
N ILE A 151 -14.06 -2.98 6.79
CA ILE A 151 -13.12 -4.09 6.89
C ILE A 151 -13.63 -5.15 7.85
N PHE A 152 -13.63 -6.41 7.42
CA PHE A 152 -14.01 -7.55 8.25
C PHE A 152 -12.79 -8.14 8.97
N GLY A 153 -12.99 -8.61 10.19
CA GLY A 153 -11.93 -9.21 11.00
C GLY A 153 -12.36 -9.50 12.43
N GLU A 154 -11.51 -10.21 13.16
CA GLU A 154 -11.70 -10.57 14.56
C GLU A 154 -11.37 -9.38 15.50
N TRP A 155 -12.15 -8.30 15.39
CA TRP A 155 -11.88 -7.02 16.04
C TRP A 155 -11.96 -7.05 17.58
N GLU A 156 -12.71 -7.99 18.16
CA GLU A 156 -12.89 -8.10 19.60
C GLU A 156 -11.79 -8.94 20.27
N ASN A 157 -11.03 -9.70 19.48
CA ASN A 157 -9.91 -10.50 19.96
C ASN A 157 -8.67 -10.33 19.08
N PRO A 158 -8.16 -9.09 18.89
CA PRO A 158 -6.97 -8.82 18.10
C PRO A 158 -5.72 -9.38 18.79
N TYR A 159 -4.56 -9.27 18.15
CA TYR A 159 -3.29 -9.43 18.84
C TYR A 159 -2.65 -8.08 19.15
N MET A 160 -1.94 -8.00 20.27
CA MET A 160 -1.23 -6.79 20.69
C MET A 160 0.16 -7.16 21.19
N THR A 161 1.21 -6.48 20.74
CA THR A 161 2.57 -6.77 21.20
C THR A 161 2.75 -6.59 22.71
N MET A 162 1.87 -5.79 23.35
CA MET A 162 1.86 -5.57 24.81
C MET A 162 1.07 -6.61 25.62
N ASP A 163 0.48 -7.62 24.98
CA ASP A 163 -0.21 -8.70 25.69
C ASP A 163 0.79 -9.60 26.41
N PRO A 164 0.51 -10.05 27.65
CA PRO A 164 1.43 -10.87 28.43
C PRO A 164 1.94 -12.11 27.70
N LYS A 165 1.06 -12.84 26.99
CA LYS A 165 1.43 -14.03 26.21
C LYS A 165 2.30 -13.69 25.03
N TYR A 166 2.02 -12.54 24.38
CA TYR A 166 2.83 -12.08 23.26
C TYR A 166 4.23 -11.67 23.74
N GLN A 167 4.31 -10.89 24.84
CA GLN A 167 5.59 -10.50 25.47
C GLN A 167 6.41 -11.73 25.86
N ALA A 168 5.78 -12.76 26.42
CA ALA A 168 6.45 -14.03 26.73
C ALA A 168 7.00 -14.71 25.45
N THR A 169 6.27 -14.64 24.34
CA THR A 169 6.74 -15.19 23.07
C THR A 169 7.95 -14.42 22.54
N ILE A 170 7.97 -13.08 22.64
CA ILE A 170 9.15 -12.27 22.26
C ILE A 170 10.37 -12.73 23.07
N VAL A 171 10.22 -12.95 24.38
CA VAL A 171 11.30 -13.45 25.24
C VAL A 171 11.75 -14.85 24.82
N ARG A 172 10.84 -15.74 24.45
CA ARG A 172 11.17 -17.10 23.94
C ARG A 172 11.89 -17.03 22.59
N VAL A 173 11.49 -16.11 21.70
CA VAL A 173 12.20 -15.85 20.43
C VAL A 173 13.62 -15.37 20.71
N PHE A 174 13.81 -14.42 21.63
CA PHE A 174 15.15 -14.00 22.08
C PHE A 174 15.94 -15.20 22.61
N GLY A 175 15.30 -16.07 23.41
CA GLY A 175 15.90 -17.31 23.91
C GLY A 175 16.37 -18.25 22.80
N LYS A 176 15.65 -18.32 21.66
CA LYS A 176 16.08 -19.10 20.49
C LYS A 176 17.37 -18.58 19.87
N PHE A 177 17.49 -17.26 19.68
CA PHE A 177 18.73 -16.65 19.23
C PHE A 177 19.91 -16.91 20.19
N VAL A 178 19.65 -17.01 21.50
CA VAL A 178 20.64 -17.40 22.50
C VAL A 178 21.03 -18.87 22.35
N GLU A 179 20.07 -19.80 22.20
CA GLU A 179 20.31 -21.23 21.98
C GLU A 179 21.18 -21.51 20.76
N GLU A 180 20.94 -20.80 19.67
CA GLU A 180 21.68 -20.92 18.41
C GLU A 180 23.04 -20.18 18.45
N GLY A 181 23.35 -19.43 19.51
CA GLY A 181 24.62 -18.73 19.66
C GLY A 181 24.73 -17.45 18.84
N SER A 182 23.61 -16.89 18.39
CA SER A 182 23.57 -15.67 17.58
C SER A 182 23.66 -14.39 18.43
N ILE A 183 23.46 -14.45 19.76
CA ILE A 183 23.44 -13.28 20.64
C ILE A 183 24.82 -13.01 21.23
N TYR A 184 25.23 -11.74 21.18
CA TYR A 184 26.44 -11.31 21.87
C TYR A 184 26.32 -9.84 22.33
N LYS A 185 27.09 -9.50 23.37
CA LYS A 185 27.28 -8.12 23.81
C LYS A 185 28.62 -7.58 23.26
N GLY A 186 28.60 -6.42 22.61
CA GLY A 186 29.78 -5.85 21.97
C GLY A 186 29.89 -4.35 22.14
N LEU A 187 31.11 -3.85 22.22
CA LEU A 187 31.42 -2.43 22.14
C LEU A 187 31.67 -2.11 20.67
N ARG A 188 30.67 -1.53 20.00
CA ARG A 188 30.76 -1.20 18.56
C ARG A 188 30.12 0.17 18.28
N PRO A 189 30.55 0.90 17.24
CA PRO A 189 29.83 2.08 16.77
C PRO A 189 28.43 1.68 16.26
N VAL A 190 27.44 2.38 16.76
CA VAL A 190 26.04 2.26 16.33
C VAL A 190 25.52 3.65 15.98
N HIS A 191 24.47 3.71 15.17
CA HIS A 191 23.71 4.94 15.03
C HIS A 191 23.13 5.34 16.37
N TRP A 192 23.38 6.56 16.79
CA TRP A 192 22.97 7.09 18.09
C TRP A 192 22.20 8.39 17.93
N CYS A 193 20.96 8.41 18.37
CA CYS A 193 20.16 9.64 18.43
C CYS A 193 20.49 10.43 19.71
N ILE A 194 21.17 11.55 19.54
CA ILE A 194 21.52 12.46 20.66
C ILE A 194 20.26 13.01 21.36
N LYS A 195 19.24 13.34 20.56
CA LYS A 195 17.99 13.91 21.08
C LYS A 195 17.21 12.92 21.92
N ASP A 196 17.09 11.70 21.46
CA ASP A 196 16.32 10.64 22.10
C ASP A 196 17.19 9.76 23.02
N GLN A 197 18.52 9.92 22.99
CA GLN A 197 19.52 9.22 23.80
C GLN A 197 19.38 7.69 23.72
N THR A 198 19.34 7.15 22.52
CA THR A 198 19.20 5.71 22.27
C THR A 198 19.92 5.29 21.00
N ALA A 199 20.35 4.02 20.96
CA ALA A 199 20.80 3.36 19.74
C ALA A 199 19.64 3.20 18.77
N LEU A 200 19.96 3.21 17.47
CA LEU A 200 19.04 2.99 16.36
C LEU A 200 19.54 1.82 15.51
N ALA A 201 18.62 0.98 15.04
CA ALA A 201 18.90 0.05 13.95
C ALA A 201 18.91 0.80 12.61
N GLU A 202 19.42 0.17 11.56
CA GLU A 202 19.45 0.75 10.21
C GLU A 202 18.03 1.12 9.71
N ALA A 203 17.02 0.29 10.04
CA ALA A 203 15.63 0.54 9.70
C ALA A 203 15.03 1.80 10.39
N GLU A 204 15.71 2.35 11.38
CA GLU A 204 15.28 3.53 12.15
C GLU A 204 16.01 4.81 11.74
N VAL A 205 16.78 4.76 10.64
CA VAL A 205 17.55 5.88 10.10
C VAL A 205 17.00 6.27 8.74
N GLU A 206 16.73 7.56 8.56
CA GLU A 206 16.36 8.19 7.29
C GLU A 206 17.50 9.10 6.82
N TYR A 207 17.79 9.11 5.50
CA TYR A 207 18.79 9.99 4.94
C TYR A 207 18.11 11.26 4.42
N GLU A 208 18.53 12.40 4.93
CA GLU A 208 18.01 13.73 4.57
C GLU A 208 19.12 14.64 4.06
N ASP A 209 18.76 15.63 3.24
CA ASP A 209 19.68 16.66 2.79
C ASP A 209 20.21 17.44 4.01
N HIS A 210 21.53 17.40 4.20
CA HIS A 210 22.21 18.08 5.31
C HIS A 210 23.41 18.87 4.81
N THR A 211 23.66 20.01 5.44
CA THR A 211 24.85 20.83 5.15
C THR A 211 25.84 20.71 6.29
N SER A 212 26.96 20.07 6.06
CA SER A 212 28.07 19.91 7.01
C SER A 212 29.24 20.83 6.69
N PRO A 213 30.05 21.22 7.69
CA PRO A 213 31.37 21.77 7.41
C PRO A 213 32.28 20.68 6.82
N SER A 214 32.96 20.99 5.76
CA SER A 214 33.93 20.13 5.10
C SER A 214 35.31 20.74 5.26
N VAL A 215 36.26 19.98 5.77
CA VAL A 215 37.59 20.48 6.10
C VAL A 215 38.70 19.62 5.50
N TYR A 216 39.76 20.27 4.98
CA TYR A 216 41.02 19.66 4.60
C TYR A 216 42.04 19.97 5.70
N VAL A 217 42.64 18.93 6.30
CA VAL A 217 43.51 19.05 7.47
C VAL A 217 44.84 18.34 7.23
N LYS A 218 45.94 19.01 7.56
CA LYS A 218 47.27 18.41 7.47
C LYS A 218 47.65 17.68 8.77
N PHE A 219 48.15 16.47 8.62
CA PHE A 219 48.71 15.64 9.68
C PHE A 219 50.21 15.56 9.48
N PRO A 220 51.07 16.17 10.33
CA PRO A 220 52.51 16.09 10.23
C PRO A 220 53.01 14.64 10.14
N PHE A 221 53.89 14.34 9.22
CA PHE A 221 54.36 13.00 8.92
C PHE A 221 55.85 12.81 9.21
N PRO A 222 56.24 12.61 10.49
CA PRO A 222 57.66 12.46 10.87
C PRO A 222 58.33 11.21 10.31
N ASP A 223 57.58 10.13 10.04
CA ASP A 223 58.07 8.90 9.44
C ASP A 223 58.23 8.94 7.91
N ALA A 224 58.10 10.11 7.27
CA ALA A 224 58.09 10.28 5.81
C ALA A 224 59.28 9.64 5.11
N ALA A 225 60.48 9.77 5.68
CA ALA A 225 61.72 9.18 5.13
C ALA A 225 61.69 7.63 5.11
N ARG A 226 60.84 6.98 5.92
CA ARG A 226 60.65 5.53 5.89
C ARG A 226 59.71 5.09 4.76
N ALA A 227 58.81 5.97 4.35
CA ALA A 227 57.93 5.74 3.20
C ALA A 227 58.72 5.95 1.88
N ASP A 228 59.48 7.08 1.80
CA ASP A 228 60.37 7.34 0.67
C ASP A 228 61.56 8.22 1.10
N ARG A 229 62.79 7.84 0.69
CA ARG A 229 64.05 8.56 1.01
C ARG A 229 64.07 9.98 0.46
N ALA A 230 63.40 10.29 -0.63
CA ALA A 230 63.30 11.65 -1.19
C ALA A 230 62.67 12.66 -0.21
N LEU A 231 62.02 12.19 0.84
CA LEU A 231 61.33 12.98 1.85
C LEU A 231 62.19 13.21 3.12
N GLU A 232 63.39 12.69 3.18
CA GLU A 232 64.31 12.82 4.32
C GLU A 232 64.67 14.30 4.60
N GLY A 233 64.49 14.71 5.85
CA GLY A 233 64.75 16.08 6.28
C GLY A 233 63.76 17.16 5.80
N ARG A 234 62.66 16.75 5.14
CA ARG A 234 61.63 17.65 4.62
C ARG A 234 60.47 17.79 5.62
N ASN A 235 59.76 18.92 5.55
CA ASN A 235 58.52 19.12 6.28
C ASN A 235 57.36 18.50 5.52
N VAL A 236 56.94 17.28 5.89
CA VAL A 236 55.93 16.49 5.18
C VAL A 236 54.67 16.36 6.02
N SER A 237 53.54 16.52 5.39
CA SER A 237 52.21 16.30 6.00
C SER A 237 51.31 15.44 5.10
N ILE A 238 50.51 14.58 5.68
CA ILE A 238 49.43 13.87 5.02
C ILE A 238 48.20 14.77 5.05
N VAL A 239 47.49 14.89 3.96
CA VAL A 239 46.25 15.66 3.90
C VAL A 239 45.06 14.71 3.96
N ILE A 240 44.19 14.93 4.97
CA ILE A 240 42.90 14.24 5.06
C ILE A 240 41.74 15.20 4.76
N TRP A 241 40.61 14.64 4.41
CA TRP A 241 39.35 15.34 4.24
C TRP A 241 38.28 14.72 5.11
N THR A 242 37.43 15.55 5.77
CA THR A 242 36.30 15.08 6.54
C THR A 242 35.14 16.10 6.54
N THR A 243 33.91 15.60 6.60
CA THR A 243 32.68 16.37 6.80
C THR A 243 32.20 16.36 8.25
N THR A 244 32.93 15.69 9.14
CA THR A 244 32.63 15.56 10.57
C THR A 244 33.82 16.02 11.43
N PRO A 245 34.17 17.32 11.48
CA PRO A 245 35.32 17.81 12.24
C PRO A 245 35.30 17.41 13.71
N TRP A 246 34.13 17.22 14.30
CA TRP A 246 33.94 16.78 15.69
C TRP A 246 34.51 15.38 15.99
N THR A 247 34.81 14.54 14.96
CA THR A 247 35.42 13.22 15.18
C THR A 247 36.95 13.30 15.28
N LEU A 248 37.57 14.42 14.86
CA LEU A 248 39.03 14.60 14.94
C LEU A 248 39.59 14.44 16.35
N PRO A 249 38.98 14.95 17.45
CA PRO A 249 39.50 14.68 18.79
C PRO A 249 39.62 13.18 19.15
N ALA A 250 38.80 12.34 18.50
CA ALA A 250 38.84 10.89 18.67
C ALA A 250 39.77 10.15 17.66
N ASN A 251 40.46 10.85 16.77
CA ASN A 251 41.36 10.25 15.78
C ASN A 251 42.45 9.41 16.46
N LEU A 252 42.67 8.18 15.95
CA LEU A 252 43.74 7.27 16.33
C LEU A 252 44.58 6.80 15.14
N GLY A 253 44.14 7.05 13.92
CA GLY A 253 44.87 6.64 12.74
C GLY A 253 44.44 7.34 11.45
N VAL A 254 45.12 7.01 10.37
CA VAL A 254 44.84 7.43 9.00
C VAL A 254 44.90 6.20 8.10
N ALA A 255 43.84 5.89 7.36
CA ALA A 255 43.78 4.76 6.45
C ALA A 255 44.20 5.16 5.00
N PHE A 256 44.92 4.27 4.35
CA PHE A 256 45.38 4.35 2.96
C PHE A 256 44.91 3.10 2.19
N ASN A 257 44.70 3.23 0.89
CA ASN A 257 44.45 2.04 0.06
C ASN A 257 45.77 1.45 -0.43
N PRO A 258 46.03 0.14 -0.19
CA PRO A 258 47.29 -0.49 -0.59
C PRO A 258 47.52 -0.51 -2.09
N SER A 259 46.45 -0.48 -2.89
CA SER A 259 46.50 -0.55 -4.37
C SER A 259 46.67 0.82 -5.04
N PHE A 260 46.65 1.93 -4.26
CA PHE A 260 46.79 3.27 -4.83
C PHE A 260 48.22 3.79 -4.77
N GLU A 261 48.54 4.69 -5.70
CA GLU A 261 49.76 5.52 -5.64
C GLU A 261 49.43 6.87 -4.99
N TYR A 262 50.34 7.39 -4.20
CA TYR A 262 50.25 8.66 -3.50
C TYR A 262 51.38 9.58 -3.95
N SER A 263 51.01 10.80 -4.30
CA SER A 263 51.98 11.84 -4.71
C SER A 263 52.34 12.71 -3.50
N ALA A 264 53.62 12.81 -3.21
CA ALA A 264 54.18 13.81 -2.33
C ALA A 264 54.51 15.06 -3.17
N VAL A 265 53.82 16.16 -2.93
CA VAL A 265 53.89 17.39 -3.75
C VAL A 265 54.44 18.56 -2.95
N GLU A 266 55.34 19.33 -3.56
CA GLU A 266 55.95 20.52 -2.96
C GLU A 266 55.08 21.75 -3.21
N VAL A 267 54.62 22.39 -2.10
CA VAL A 267 53.82 23.62 -2.10
C VAL A 267 54.44 24.58 -1.11
N GLY A 268 55.14 25.59 -1.62
CA GLY A 268 55.98 26.49 -0.75
C GLY A 268 57.10 25.71 -0.05
N ASP A 269 57.18 25.83 1.24
CA ASP A 269 58.20 25.16 2.08
C ASP A 269 57.74 23.82 2.66
N GLU A 270 56.50 23.35 2.32
CA GLU A 270 55.93 22.12 2.82
C GLU A 270 55.69 21.08 1.72
N ILE A 271 55.68 19.81 2.08
CA ILE A 271 55.29 18.70 1.19
C ILE A 271 54.02 18.08 1.68
N PHE A 272 53.04 17.91 0.78
CA PHE A 272 51.78 17.29 1.08
C PHE A 272 51.61 15.95 0.36
N VAL A 273 51.08 14.95 1.08
CA VAL A 273 50.82 13.61 0.55
C VAL A 273 49.32 13.48 0.30
N VAL A 274 48.98 13.17 -0.98
CA VAL A 274 47.60 12.90 -1.43
C VAL A 274 47.60 11.79 -2.47
N ALA A 275 46.48 11.08 -2.66
CA ALA A 275 46.39 10.05 -3.71
C ALA A 275 46.66 10.67 -5.11
N SER A 276 47.46 10.01 -5.92
CA SER A 276 47.88 10.50 -7.26
C SER A 276 46.64 10.70 -8.16
N GLY A 277 45.62 9.83 -8.05
CA GLY A 277 44.38 9.94 -8.81
C GLY A 277 43.49 11.13 -8.41
N LEU A 278 43.73 11.75 -7.23
CA LEU A 278 42.97 12.91 -6.74
C LEU A 278 43.80 14.20 -6.74
N LEU A 279 45.07 14.15 -7.16
CA LEU A 279 46.02 15.27 -7.07
C LEU A 279 45.52 16.54 -7.79
N GLU A 280 44.97 16.41 -8.99
CA GLU A 280 44.43 17.55 -9.77
C GLU A 280 43.27 18.22 -9.04
N GLN A 281 42.30 17.44 -8.62
CA GLN A 281 41.10 17.91 -7.89
C GLN A 281 41.48 18.59 -6.56
N VAL A 282 42.37 17.97 -5.79
CA VAL A 282 42.84 18.52 -4.50
C VAL A 282 43.66 19.80 -4.73
N SER A 283 44.47 19.83 -5.75
CA SER A 283 45.31 21.02 -6.09
C SER A 283 44.43 22.21 -6.49
N GLU A 284 43.40 21.97 -7.29
CA GLU A 284 42.42 23.02 -7.64
C GLU A 284 41.69 23.53 -6.39
N LYS A 285 41.18 22.61 -5.56
CA LYS A 285 40.43 22.93 -4.34
C LYS A 285 41.25 23.73 -3.33
N LEU A 286 42.50 23.38 -3.14
CA LEU A 286 43.44 24.02 -2.19
C LEU A 286 44.19 25.20 -2.77
N GLY A 287 44.02 25.51 -4.05
CA GLY A 287 44.69 26.61 -4.72
C GLY A 287 46.18 26.41 -4.94
N TRP A 288 46.65 25.14 -5.04
CA TRP A 288 48.09 24.83 -5.22
C TRP A 288 48.59 25.03 -6.64
N GLY A 289 47.71 25.21 -7.60
CA GLY A 289 48.06 25.28 -9.02
C GLY A 289 48.60 23.93 -9.55
N LYS A 290 49.80 23.92 -10.14
CA LYS A 290 50.45 22.69 -10.57
C LYS A 290 51.66 22.41 -9.68
N PRO A 291 51.47 21.76 -8.53
CA PRO A 291 52.58 21.52 -7.62
C PRO A 291 53.55 20.51 -8.19
N LYS A 292 54.80 20.61 -7.79
CA LYS A 292 55.87 19.69 -8.21
C LYS A 292 55.74 18.40 -7.41
N VAL A 293 55.59 17.26 -8.10
CA VAL A 293 55.67 15.92 -7.48
C VAL A 293 57.13 15.63 -7.12
N VAL A 294 57.39 15.40 -5.84
CA VAL A 294 58.76 15.10 -5.30
C VAL A 294 58.95 13.59 -5.23
N ALA A 295 57.95 12.84 -4.89
CA ALA A 295 57.94 11.38 -4.83
C ALA A 295 56.55 10.82 -5.15
N THR A 296 56.53 9.60 -5.71
CA THR A 296 55.30 8.79 -5.86
C THR A 296 55.48 7.52 -5.02
N ILE A 297 54.56 7.28 -4.09
CA ILE A 297 54.67 6.26 -3.04
C ILE A 297 53.51 5.29 -3.19
N GLY A 298 53.78 3.98 -3.28
CA GLY A 298 52.72 2.97 -3.23
C GLY A 298 52.06 2.92 -1.85
N GLY A 299 50.76 2.75 -1.84
CA GLY A 299 49.97 2.77 -0.62
C GLY A 299 50.44 1.79 0.47
N GLU A 300 50.96 0.63 0.06
CA GLU A 300 51.52 -0.37 0.96
C GLU A 300 52.71 0.14 1.80
N LYS A 301 53.40 1.21 1.38
CA LYS A 301 54.55 1.79 2.09
C LYS A 301 54.15 2.56 3.35
N PHE A 302 52.88 2.89 3.52
CA PHE A 302 52.40 3.59 4.69
C PHE A 302 52.09 2.65 5.84
N ASP A 303 52.07 1.33 5.64
CA ASP A 303 51.71 0.36 6.68
C ASP A 303 52.50 0.54 7.97
N ARG A 304 51.78 0.69 9.08
CA ARG A 304 52.31 0.85 10.45
C ARG A 304 53.30 2.01 10.65
N LEU A 305 53.38 2.97 9.73
CA LEU A 305 54.06 4.24 9.97
C LEU A 305 53.18 5.14 10.86
N LYS A 306 53.74 6.27 11.28
CA LYS A 306 53.07 7.19 12.20
C LYS A 306 53.03 8.61 11.66
N ALA A 307 51.88 9.22 11.70
CA ALA A 307 51.69 10.66 11.60
C ALA A 307 51.44 11.23 13.01
N ARG A 308 51.54 12.57 13.15
CA ARG A 308 51.17 13.28 14.37
C ARG A 308 49.71 13.79 14.22
N HIS A 309 48.92 13.63 15.28
CA HIS A 309 47.64 14.29 15.36
C HIS A 309 47.79 15.82 15.23
N PRO A 310 46.92 16.53 14.47
CA PRO A 310 47.16 17.93 14.10
C PRO A 310 47.14 18.89 15.30
N PHE A 311 46.45 18.58 16.40
CA PHE A 311 46.34 19.48 17.52
C PHE A 311 46.32 18.80 18.91
N ILE A 312 46.35 17.47 19.00
CA ILE A 312 46.50 16.73 20.26
C ILE A 312 47.86 16.05 20.28
N ASN A 313 48.53 16.00 21.44
CA ASN A 313 49.84 15.35 21.56
C ASN A 313 49.74 13.81 21.52
N ARG A 314 49.40 13.27 20.37
CA ARG A 314 49.18 11.85 20.13
C ARG A 314 49.64 11.46 18.73
N ASP A 315 50.15 10.21 18.56
CA ASP A 315 50.43 9.64 17.25
C ASP A 315 49.13 9.13 16.59
N SER A 316 49.06 9.25 15.24
CA SER A 316 48.04 8.65 14.40
C SER A 316 48.69 7.52 13.60
N LEU A 317 48.22 6.28 13.83
CA LEU A 317 48.77 5.10 13.13
C LEU A 317 48.32 5.09 11.67
N LEU A 318 49.27 4.90 10.72
CA LEU A 318 48.94 4.70 9.30
C LEU A 318 48.56 3.22 9.06
N MET A 319 47.43 2.99 8.40
CA MET A 319 46.84 1.68 8.21
C MET A 319 46.43 1.46 6.76
N LEU A 320 46.32 0.21 6.34
CA LEU A 320 45.86 -0.16 5.00
C LEU A 320 44.42 -0.63 5.03
N GLY A 321 43.55 0.00 4.21
CA GLY A 321 42.15 -0.32 4.15
C GLY A 321 41.53 -0.16 2.76
N ASP A 322 40.83 -1.20 2.29
CA ASP A 322 40.23 -1.22 0.96
C ASP A 322 39.01 -0.27 0.84
N HIS A 323 38.45 0.20 1.98
CA HIS A 323 37.37 1.18 2.03
C HIS A 323 37.77 2.60 1.57
N VAL A 324 39.08 2.87 1.45
CA VAL A 324 39.57 4.15 0.93
C VAL A 324 39.40 4.18 -0.60
N THR A 325 38.66 5.18 -1.12
CA THR A 325 38.34 5.30 -2.55
C THR A 325 38.96 6.55 -3.19
N LEU A 326 38.83 6.66 -4.52
CA LEU A 326 39.19 7.85 -5.29
C LEU A 326 38.01 8.69 -5.75
N GLU A 327 36.81 8.49 -5.13
CA GLU A 327 35.61 9.21 -5.52
C GLU A 327 35.60 10.65 -4.96
N ALA A 328 36.13 10.82 -3.77
CA ALA A 328 36.15 12.13 -3.09
C ALA A 328 37.30 12.23 -2.08
N GLY A 329 37.60 13.45 -1.63
CA GLY A 329 38.57 13.71 -0.57
C GLY A 329 40.00 13.74 -1.07
N THR A 330 40.93 13.06 -0.37
CA THR A 330 42.38 13.10 -0.60
C THR A 330 42.99 11.72 -0.83
N GLY A 331 42.21 10.63 -0.69
CA GLY A 331 42.69 9.27 -0.69
C GLY A 331 43.42 8.84 0.60
N ALA A 332 43.39 9.69 1.63
CA ALA A 332 43.80 9.38 2.99
C ALA A 332 42.63 9.70 3.92
N VAL A 333 42.14 8.70 4.68
CA VAL A 333 40.94 8.81 5.52
C VAL A 333 41.33 8.81 7.00
N HIS A 334 40.97 9.87 7.72
CA HIS A 334 41.15 9.89 9.17
C HIS A 334 40.27 8.82 9.83
N THR A 335 40.81 8.12 10.82
CA THR A 335 40.16 6.97 11.44
C THR A 335 39.96 7.21 12.93
N ALA A 336 38.67 7.15 13.35
CA ALA A 336 38.23 7.21 14.75
C ALA A 336 37.37 5.96 15.08
N PRO A 337 37.97 4.86 15.62
CA PRO A 337 37.30 3.57 15.78
C PRO A 337 36.01 3.60 16.61
N GLY A 338 35.78 4.64 17.40
CA GLY A 338 34.56 4.87 18.17
C GLY A 338 33.42 5.56 17.41
N HIS A 339 33.67 6.08 16.17
CA HIS A 339 32.74 6.96 15.47
C HIS A 339 32.51 6.61 13.99
N GLY A 340 32.95 5.45 13.52
CA GLY A 340 32.70 4.94 12.18
C GLY A 340 32.75 3.42 12.14
N TYR A 341 31.94 2.79 11.28
CA TYR A 341 31.95 1.33 11.15
C TYR A 341 33.24 0.83 10.50
N ASP A 342 33.64 1.43 9.38
CA ASP A 342 34.88 1.07 8.69
C ASP A 342 36.10 1.39 9.55
N ASP A 343 36.05 2.51 10.28
CA ASP A 343 37.08 2.90 11.24
C ASP A 343 37.24 1.88 12.38
N TYR A 344 36.10 1.32 12.84
CA TYR A 344 36.07 0.25 13.84
C TYR A 344 36.69 -1.03 13.29
N VAL A 345 36.32 -1.43 12.09
CA VAL A 345 36.81 -2.68 11.47
C VAL A 345 38.32 -2.62 11.27
N ILE A 346 38.81 -1.55 10.65
CA ILE A 346 40.23 -1.39 10.40
C ILE A 346 41.00 -1.19 11.72
N GLY A 347 40.44 -0.38 12.63
CA GLY A 347 41.07 -0.14 13.94
C GLY A 347 41.27 -1.42 14.73
N LYS A 348 40.28 -2.32 14.71
CA LYS A 348 40.34 -3.64 15.36
C LYS A 348 41.40 -4.54 14.74
N GLN A 349 41.53 -4.55 13.41
CA GLN A 349 42.61 -5.32 12.69
C GLN A 349 44.01 -4.86 13.11
N TYR A 350 44.18 -3.55 13.32
CA TYR A 350 45.46 -2.98 13.76
C TYR A 350 45.62 -2.89 15.28
N GLY A 351 44.65 -3.37 16.06
CA GLY A 351 44.68 -3.39 17.54
C GLY A 351 44.55 -2.01 18.18
N LEU A 352 43.88 -1.06 17.52
CA LEU A 352 43.57 0.23 18.10
C LEU A 352 42.47 0.13 19.17
N GLU A 353 42.53 1.02 20.15
CA GLU A 353 41.47 1.18 21.15
C GLU A 353 40.18 1.69 20.48
N ILE A 354 39.02 1.21 20.97
CA ILE A 354 37.73 1.76 20.56
C ILE A 354 37.45 3.00 21.44
N TYR A 355 38.11 4.09 21.11
CA TYR A 355 38.02 5.33 21.85
C TYR A 355 36.76 6.13 21.48
N ASN A 356 35.86 6.31 22.48
CA ASN A 356 34.65 7.10 22.35
C ASN A 356 34.60 8.19 23.43
N PRO A 357 35.04 9.42 23.11
CA PRO A 357 35.07 10.53 24.08
C PRO A 357 33.73 11.33 24.16
N VAL A 358 32.61 10.74 23.75
CA VAL A 358 31.32 11.46 23.67
C VAL A 358 30.27 10.73 24.50
N ASP A 359 29.58 11.48 25.39
CA ASP A 359 28.50 10.95 26.25
C ASP A 359 27.16 10.70 25.48
N ASN A 360 26.14 10.21 26.18
CA ASN A 360 24.82 9.90 25.60
C ASN A 360 24.10 11.13 25.02
N ARG A 361 24.44 12.34 25.46
CA ARG A 361 23.87 13.60 24.99
C ARG A 361 24.65 14.20 23.84
N GLY A 362 25.66 13.50 23.33
CA GLY A 362 26.55 14.01 22.29
C GLY A 362 27.50 15.09 22.80
N VAL A 363 27.88 15.05 24.08
CA VAL A 363 28.75 16.02 24.69
C VAL A 363 30.13 15.39 24.95
N PHE A 364 31.19 16.10 24.57
CA PHE A 364 32.55 15.66 24.84
C PHE A 364 32.80 15.50 26.37
N MET A 365 33.43 14.38 26.74
CA MET A 365 33.78 14.08 28.13
C MET A 365 34.81 15.04 28.70
N LYS A 366 34.95 15.06 30.03
CA LYS A 366 35.82 16.03 30.74
C LYS A 366 37.30 15.91 30.41
N ASP A 367 37.75 14.77 29.94
CA ASP A 367 39.13 14.41 29.58
C ASP A 367 39.49 14.77 28.16
N VAL A 368 38.54 15.26 27.35
CA VAL A 368 38.80 15.70 25.99
C VAL A 368 39.48 17.07 25.99
N GLU A 369 40.76 17.10 25.52
CA GLU A 369 41.50 18.35 25.42
C GLU A 369 40.77 19.36 24.53
N HIS A 370 40.71 20.61 24.95
CA HIS A 370 40.20 21.81 24.28
C HIS A 370 38.66 21.88 24.13
N PHE A 371 37.94 20.73 24.10
CA PHE A 371 36.50 20.70 23.74
C PHE A 371 35.62 20.05 24.81
N ALA A 372 36.14 19.77 26.00
CA ALA A 372 35.40 19.19 27.10
C ALA A 372 34.10 19.96 27.42
N GLY A 373 32.95 19.22 27.49
CA GLY A 373 31.66 19.79 27.81
C GLY A 373 30.90 20.42 26.62
N GLU A 374 31.51 20.48 25.44
CA GLU A 374 30.87 20.97 24.20
C GLU A 374 30.02 19.87 23.53
N GLN A 375 28.86 20.25 22.99
CA GLN A 375 28.05 19.36 22.17
C GLN A 375 28.67 19.22 20.77
N VAL A 376 28.76 18.01 20.23
CA VAL A 376 29.57 17.71 19.03
C VAL A 376 29.26 18.58 17.81
N PHE A 377 27.97 18.84 17.50
CA PHE A 377 27.62 19.70 16.37
C PHE A 377 27.88 21.19 16.66
N GLU A 378 27.72 21.63 17.92
CA GLU A 378 28.04 22.99 18.35
C GLU A 378 29.55 23.21 18.45
N ALA A 379 30.33 22.16 18.63
CA ALA A 379 31.79 22.20 18.67
C ALA A 379 32.41 22.34 17.27
N ASN A 380 31.73 21.94 16.19
CA ASN A 380 32.30 21.99 14.82
C ASN A 380 32.91 23.36 14.47
N PRO A 381 32.21 24.51 14.62
CA PRO A 381 32.82 25.82 14.31
C PRO A 381 34.03 26.13 15.17
N LYS A 382 34.04 25.72 16.44
CA LYS A 382 35.13 25.95 17.38
C LYS A 382 36.35 25.11 17.04
N ILE A 383 36.14 23.85 16.61
CA ILE A 383 37.19 22.94 16.15
C ILE A 383 37.85 23.49 14.88
N VAL A 384 37.02 23.97 13.94
CA VAL A 384 37.51 24.56 12.68
C VAL A 384 38.35 25.81 12.96
N GLU A 385 37.89 26.72 13.83
CA GLU A 385 38.62 27.90 14.20
C GLU A 385 39.95 27.54 14.91
N PHE A 386 39.88 26.60 15.87
CA PHE A 386 41.09 26.13 16.56
C PHE A 386 42.12 25.53 15.60
N MET A 387 41.69 24.72 14.58
CA MET A 387 42.58 24.22 13.54
C MET A 387 43.19 25.35 12.71
N ARG A 388 42.44 26.40 12.44
CA ARG A 388 42.95 27.60 11.72
C ARG A 388 44.01 28.31 12.55
N GLU A 389 43.76 28.54 13.85
CA GLU A 389 44.78 29.14 14.77
C GLU A 389 46.07 28.31 14.85
N LYS A 390 45.94 26.98 14.85
CA LYS A 390 47.09 26.04 14.84
C LYS A 390 47.78 25.94 13.49
N GLY A 391 47.27 26.52 12.42
CA GLY A 391 47.83 26.46 11.07
C GLY A 391 47.78 25.06 10.44
N VAL A 392 46.85 24.19 10.85
CA VAL A 392 46.66 22.83 10.35
C VAL A 392 45.48 22.69 9.41
N LEU A 393 44.57 23.67 9.37
CA LEU A 393 43.48 23.77 8.44
C LEU A 393 43.98 24.30 7.08
N LEU A 394 43.81 23.54 6.00
CA LEU A 394 44.20 23.94 4.65
C LEU A 394 43.05 24.61 3.90
N HIS A 395 41.82 24.08 4.08
CA HIS A 395 40.61 24.60 3.41
C HIS A 395 39.34 24.25 4.22
N GLU A 396 38.34 25.09 4.12
CA GLU A 396 37.02 24.91 4.68
C GLU A 396 35.96 25.29 3.65
N GLU A 397 34.92 24.47 3.52
CA GLU A 397 33.70 24.81 2.76
C GLU A 397 32.47 24.19 3.35
N LYS A 398 31.29 24.63 2.90
CA LYS A 398 30.01 23.97 3.20
C LYS A 398 29.76 22.87 2.18
N TYR A 399 29.49 21.67 2.66
CA TYR A 399 29.24 20.49 1.83
C TYR A 399 27.81 19.98 2.08
N GLN A 400 27.00 19.91 1.01
CA GLN A 400 25.66 19.37 1.05
C GLN A 400 25.68 17.90 0.65
N HIS A 401 25.13 17.05 1.48
CA HIS A 401 25.09 15.60 1.26
C HIS A 401 23.92 14.95 2.00
N GLN A 402 23.62 13.72 1.67
CA GLN A 402 22.67 12.89 2.40
C GLN A 402 23.30 12.49 3.75
N TYR A 403 22.65 12.84 4.85
CA TYR A 403 23.14 12.56 6.20
C TYR A 403 22.10 11.75 7.01
N PRO A 404 22.53 10.78 7.82
CA PRO A 404 21.60 9.97 8.61
C PRO A 404 20.90 10.80 9.69
N HIS A 405 19.56 10.72 9.68
CA HIS A 405 18.66 11.34 10.66
C HIS A 405 17.82 10.28 11.36
N CYS A 406 17.43 10.57 12.60
CA CYS A 406 16.51 9.71 13.34
C CYS A 406 15.11 9.76 12.71
N TRP A 407 14.55 8.61 12.35
CA TRP A 407 13.23 8.48 11.70
C TRP A 407 12.06 9.12 12.46
N ARG A 408 12.26 9.44 13.75
CA ARG A 408 11.21 9.98 14.64
C ARG A 408 11.36 11.44 15.01
N CYS A 409 12.56 11.86 15.39
CA CYS A 409 12.77 13.25 15.75
C CYS A 409 13.34 14.10 14.61
N HIS A 410 13.70 13.49 13.47
CA HIS A 410 14.29 14.12 12.29
C HIS A 410 15.49 14.99 12.63
N LYS A 411 16.28 14.54 13.61
CA LYS A 411 17.55 15.20 13.97
C LYS A 411 18.71 14.35 13.49
N PRO A 412 19.85 14.99 13.10
CA PRO A 412 21.04 14.27 12.69
C PRO A 412 21.52 13.35 13.79
N VAL A 413 21.90 12.14 13.44
CA VAL A 413 22.47 11.15 14.35
C VAL A 413 23.98 11.13 14.25
N ILE A 414 24.64 10.49 15.22
CA ILE A 414 26.08 10.27 15.20
C ILE A 414 26.36 8.76 15.22
N PHE A 415 27.53 8.35 14.76
CA PHE A 415 28.08 7.04 15.11
C PHE A 415 28.76 7.15 16.48
N ARG A 416 28.44 6.23 17.41
CA ARG A 416 28.97 6.22 18.76
C ARG A 416 29.16 4.80 19.25
N ALA A 417 30.40 4.45 19.60
CA ALA A 417 30.68 3.17 20.23
C ALA A 417 30.13 3.12 21.65
N THR A 418 29.28 2.14 21.91
CA THR A 418 28.68 1.89 23.23
C THR A 418 28.41 0.40 23.37
N PRO A 419 28.49 -0.18 24.60
CA PRO A 419 28.13 -1.57 24.81
C PRO A 419 26.67 -1.79 24.45
N GLN A 420 26.41 -2.66 23.46
CA GLN A 420 25.07 -2.99 22.97
C GLN A 420 24.93 -4.51 22.82
N TRP A 421 23.68 -4.98 22.78
CA TRP A 421 23.33 -6.35 22.43
C TRP A 421 23.05 -6.47 20.94
N PHE A 422 23.58 -7.52 20.32
CA PHE A 422 23.49 -7.77 18.90
C PHE A 422 23.01 -9.20 18.60
N ILE A 423 22.24 -9.33 17.50
CA ILE A 423 22.07 -10.58 16.78
C ILE A 423 23.14 -10.63 15.70
N SER A 424 24.02 -11.64 15.73
CA SER A 424 25.01 -11.87 14.68
C SER A 424 24.32 -12.40 13.43
N MET A 425 24.51 -11.73 12.31
CA MET A 425 23.99 -12.15 11.01
C MET A 425 24.88 -13.23 10.35
N THR A 426 26.08 -13.43 10.86
CA THR A 426 27.07 -14.37 10.31
C THR A 426 27.26 -15.64 11.14
N ALA A 427 27.05 -15.61 12.46
CA ALA A 427 27.31 -16.74 13.34
C ALA A 427 26.54 -18.03 12.94
N THR A 428 25.27 -17.89 12.51
CA THR A 428 24.41 -18.96 12.01
C THR A 428 24.14 -18.83 10.50
N SER A 429 24.94 -18.06 9.77
CA SER A 429 24.78 -17.75 8.34
C SER A 429 23.40 -17.18 8.00
N LEU A 430 22.83 -16.34 8.87
CA LEU A 430 21.47 -15.79 8.70
C LEU A 430 21.32 -15.00 7.39
N ASN A 431 22.35 -14.23 6.97
CA ASN A 431 22.32 -13.53 5.70
C ASN A 431 22.16 -14.48 4.51
N ASP A 432 22.97 -15.53 4.44
CA ASP A 432 22.92 -16.52 3.35
C ASP A 432 21.60 -17.30 3.36
N ARG A 433 21.15 -17.71 4.56
CA ARG A 433 19.84 -18.38 4.75
C ARG A 433 18.68 -17.50 4.31
N ALA A 434 18.72 -16.18 4.61
CA ALA A 434 17.71 -15.23 4.21
C ALA A 434 17.68 -15.01 2.70
N ILE A 435 18.86 -14.88 2.06
CA ILE A 435 18.99 -14.77 0.60
C ILE A 435 18.39 -16.02 -0.08
N ALA A 436 18.75 -17.21 0.41
CA ALA A 436 18.23 -18.48 -0.14
C ALA A 436 16.71 -18.65 0.12
N ALA A 437 16.20 -18.11 1.21
CA ALA A 437 14.78 -18.18 1.55
C ALA A 437 13.92 -17.29 0.64
N CYS A 438 14.46 -16.18 0.12
CA CYS A 438 13.74 -15.31 -0.82
C CYS A 438 13.28 -16.05 -2.09
N ASP A 439 14.03 -17.05 -2.56
CA ASP A 439 13.66 -17.86 -3.73
C ASP A 439 12.53 -18.86 -3.48
N LYS A 440 12.14 -19.07 -2.23
CA LYS A 440 11.01 -19.92 -1.84
C LYS A 440 9.71 -19.13 -1.66
N VAL A 441 9.78 -17.82 -1.76
CA VAL A 441 8.66 -16.89 -1.55
C VAL A 441 8.23 -16.32 -2.89
N GLU A 442 6.91 -16.26 -3.11
CA GLU A 442 6.31 -15.55 -4.23
C GLU A 442 6.27 -14.05 -3.92
N TRP A 443 6.80 -13.23 -4.82
CA TRP A 443 6.86 -11.78 -4.67
C TRP A 443 5.95 -11.10 -5.69
N VAL A 444 5.05 -10.26 -5.21
CA VAL A 444 4.12 -9.48 -6.03
C VAL A 444 4.31 -7.99 -5.70
N PRO A 445 4.93 -7.21 -6.59
CA PRO A 445 5.59 -7.57 -7.85
C PRO A 445 6.90 -8.38 -7.68
N GLU A 446 7.32 -9.07 -8.74
CA GLU A 446 8.48 -9.97 -8.78
C GLU A 446 9.81 -9.31 -8.36
N TRP A 447 9.99 -8.00 -8.62
CA TRP A 447 11.19 -7.25 -8.22
C TRP A 447 11.45 -7.25 -6.71
N GLY A 448 10.44 -7.57 -5.91
CA GLY A 448 10.56 -7.73 -4.45
C GLY A 448 11.60 -8.74 -4.03
N ASN A 449 11.80 -9.83 -4.82
CA ASN A 449 12.82 -10.85 -4.57
C ASN A 449 14.23 -10.24 -4.50
N GLU A 450 14.65 -9.57 -5.58
CA GLU A 450 15.99 -8.98 -5.63
C GLU A 450 16.14 -7.83 -4.61
N ARG A 451 15.10 -7.06 -4.38
CA ARG A 451 15.12 -6.01 -3.36
C ARG A 451 15.38 -6.58 -1.97
N MET A 452 14.72 -7.66 -1.61
CA MET A 452 14.93 -8.31 -0.31
C MET A 452 16.33 -8.93 -0.21
N LYS A 453 16.81 -9.64 -1.24
CA LYS A 453 18.17 -10.19 -1.27
C LYS A 453 19.24 -9.11 -1.09
N ASN A 454 19.08 -7.95 -1.75
CA ASN A 454 19.99 -6.82 -1.62
C ASN A 454 20.04 -6.26 -0.19
N MET A 455 18.93 -6.34 0.58
CA MET A 455 18.93 -5.94 1.98
C MET A 455 19.76 -6.87 2.88
N PHE A 456 20.05 -8.12 2.44
CA PHE A 456 20.80 -9.10 3.22
C PHE A 456 22.27 -9.27 2.76
N ARG A 457 22.63 -8.86 1.53
CA ARG A 457 23.99 -9.08 1.01
C ARG A 457 25.09 -8.51 1.90
N ASP A 458 24.91 -7.29 2.38
CA ASP A 458 25.88 -6.57 3.22
C ASP A 458 25.27 -6.14 4.57
N ARG A 459 24.22 -6.88 5.04
CA ARG A 459 23.54 -6.51 6.27
C ARG A 459 24.47 -6.67 7.47
N PRO A 460 24.70 -5.62 8.26
CA PRO A 460 25.46 -5.72 9.50
C PRO A 460 24.69 -6.48 10.57
N ASP A 461 25.39 -6.87 11.65
CA ASP A 461 24.74 -7.44 12.83
C ASP A 461 23.65 -6.51 13.38
N TRP A 462 22.54 -7.10 13.76
CA TRP A 462 21.37 -6.35 14.22
C TRP A 462 21.52 -5.90 15.67
N CYS A 463 21.67 -4.61 15.92
CA CYS A 463 21.64 -4.02 17.26
C CYS A 463 20.22 -4.08 17.83
N ILE A 464 20.00 -4.92 18.84
CA ILE A 464 18.67 -5.17 19.44
C ILE A 464 18.41 -4.44 20.75
N SER A 465 19.38 -3.76 21.33
CA SER A 465 19.21 -3.03 22.60
C SER A 465 18.78 -1.58 22.38
N ARG A 466 17.82 -1.13 23.19
CA ARG A 466 17.32 0.27 23.18
C ARG A 466 17.28 0.80 24.60
N GLN A 467 17.83 2.00 24.83
CA GLN A 467 17.87 2.71 26.11
C GLN A 467 16.51 3.37 26.38
N ARG A 468 15.47 2.54 26.48
CA ARG A 468 14.08 2.94 26.65
C ARG A 468 13.40 2.19 27.78
N VAL A 469 12.19 2.61 28.14
CA VAL A 469 11.44 2.03 29.26
C VAL A 469 10.22 1.25 28.79
N TRP A 470 9.58 1.67 27.68
CA TRP A 470 8.35 1.09 27.16
C TRP A 470 8.63 0.07 26.04
N GLY A 471 8.74 -1.18 26.41
CA GLY A 471 9.00 -2.34 25.57
C GLY A 471 9.24 -3.60 26.38
N VAL A 472 9.64 -4.67 25.73
CA VAL A 472 10.05 -5.92 26.37
C VAL A 472 11.51 -5.80 26.81
N PRO A 473 11.86 -5.94 28.08
CA PRO A 473 13.24 -5.85 28.52
C PRO A 473 14.09 -7.00 28.00
N ILE A 474 15.39 -6.75 27.82
CA ILE A 474 16.37 -7.79 27.52
C ILE A 474 16.55 -8.63 28.77
N THR A 475 16.14 -9.91 28.70
CA THR A 475 16.04 -10.81 29.87
C THR A 475 17.39 -11.44 30.25
N VAL A 476 18.37 -10.59 30.49
CA VAL A 476 19.74 -10.93 30.88
C VAL A 476 20.05 -10.36 32.27
N PHE A 477 20.86 -11.09 33.04
CA PHE A 477 21.31 -10.67 34.35
C PHE A 477 22.84 -10.49 34.38
N TYR A 478 23.34 -9.67 35.32
CA TYR A 478 24.76 -9.47 35.53
C TYR A 478 25.10 -9.89 36.97
N CYS A 479 26.20 -10.58 37.12
CA CYS A 479 26.74 -10.89 38.42
C CYS A 479 27.33 -9.60 39.02
N GLU A 480 26.89 -9.21 40.25
CA GLU A 480 27.40 -8.01 40.93
C GLU A 480 28.84 -8.20 41.44
N ASP A 481 29.27 -9.45 41.67
CA ASP A 481 30.59 -9.74 42.23
C ASP A 481 31.69 -9.84 41.14
N CYS A 482 31.38 -10.35 39.91
CA CYS A 482 32.39 -10.50 38.85
C CYS A 482 32.08 -9.73 37.57
N GLY A 483 30.90 -9.13 37.43
CA GLY A 483 30.49 -8.39 36.24
C GLY A 483 30.07 -9.23 35.02
N GLU A 484 30.18 -10.55 35.09
CA GLU A 484 29.82 -11.44 33.99
C GLU A 484 28.32 -11.45 33.73
N SER A 485 27.94 -11.54 32.46
CA SER A 485 26.53 -11.63 32.04
C SER A 485 26.05 -13.09 32.11
N LEU A 486 24.89 -13.30 32.73
CA LEU A 486 24.18 -14.58 32.77
C LEU A 486 23.20 -14.63 31.60
N VAL A 487 23.60 -15.27 30.50
CA VAL A 487 22.81 -15.49 29.30
C VAL A 487 22.53 -16.99 29.19
N ASP A 488 21.41 -17.42 29.81
CA ASP A 488 21.05 -18.83 29.93
C ASP A 488 19.61 -19.05 29.40
N PRO A 489 19.38 -19.90 28.39
CA PRO A 489 18.06 -20.20 27.84
C PRO A 489 17.04 -20.64 28.91
N LYS A 490 17.47 -21.36 29.95
CA LYS A 490 16.59 -21.80 31.07
C LYS A 490 16.11 -20.63 31.92
N VAL A 491 16.99 -19.67 32.17
CA VAL A 491 16.66 -18.45 32.90
C VAL A 491 15.71 -17.59 32.05
N ILE A 492 15.97 -17.48 30.75
CA ILE A 492 15.14 -16.75 29.82
C ILE A 492 13.73 -17.34 29.76
N GLU A 493 13.60 -18.68 29.64
CA GLU A 493 12.28 -19.35 29.66
C GLU A 493 11.55 -19.14 31.01
N TYR A 494 12.26 -19.16 32.14
CA TYR A 494 11.65 -18.87 33.42
C TYR A 494 11.06 -17.44 33.46
N VAL A 495 11.79 -16.45 32.96
CA VAL A 495 11.30 -15.07 32.83
C VAL A 495 10.10 -15.02 31.88
N ALA A 496 10.14 -15.74 30.76
CA ALA A 496 9.01 -15.80 29.83
C ALA A 496 7.74 -16.30 30.52
N GLN A 497 7.85 -17.35 31.36
CA GLN A 497 6.72 -17.86 32.15
C GLN A 497 6.20 -16.85 33.18
N VAL A 498 7.06 -16.02 33.76
CA VAL A 498 6.64 -14.91 34.62
C VAL A 498 5.88 -13.86 33.80
N PHE A 499 6.42 -13.48 32.66
CA PHE A 499 5.77 -12.49 31.79
C PHE A 499 4.42 -12.95 31.25
N GLU A 500 4.29 -14.25 30.97
CA GLU A 500 3.03 -14.84 30.49
C GLU A 500 1.88 -14.68 31.51
N ARG A 501 2.22 -14.69 32.80
CA ARG A 501 1.26 -14.52 33.92
C ARG A 501 1.06 -13.06 34.32
N GLU A 502 2.12 -12.25 34.30
CA GLU A 502 2.15 -10.94 34.99
C GLU A 502 2.51 -9.75 34.05
N SER A 503 2.84 -10.01 32.80
CA SER A 503 3.42 -9.10 31.82
C SER A 503 4.90 -8.72 32.09
N ALA A 504 5.52 -8.04 31.12
CA ALA A 504 6.89 -7.54 31.25
C ALA A 504 7.05 -6.45 32.33
N ASP A 505 5.97 -5.96 32.92
CA ASP A 505 6.03 -5.02 34.06
C ASP A 505 6.66 -5.68 35.30
N ALA A 506 6.56 -7.04 35.43
CA ALA A 506 7.22 -7.82 36.48
C ALA A 506 8.75 -7.60 36.53
N TRP A 507 9.41 -7.28 35.39
CA TRP A 507 10.83 -6.95 35.34
C TRP A 507 11.19 -5.71 36.17
N TYR A 508 10.26 -4.80 36.30
CA TYR A 508 10.44 -3.55 37.06
C TYR A 508 9.85 -3.63 38.49
N GLU A 509 8.96 -4.60 38.74
CA GLU A 509 8.29 -4.76 40.02
C GLU A 509 9.04 -5.72 40.95
N ARG A 510 9.68 -6.75 40.42
CA ARG A 510 10.32 -7.84 41.19
C ARG A 510 11.83 -7.64 41.29
N GLU A 511 12.43 -8.21 42.32
CA GLU A 511 13.89 -8.30 42.47
C GLU A 511 14.49 -9.33 41.51
N ALA A 512 15.79 -9.22 41.18
CA ALA A 512 16.47 -10.13 40.25
C ALA A 512 16.40 -11.59 40.70
N SER A 513 16.50 -11.84 42.00
CA SER A 513 16.42 -13.19 42.62
C SER A 513 15.05 -13.86 42.45
N GLU A 514 13.98 -13.10 42.23
CA GLU A 514 12.62 -13.61 42.03
C GLU A 514 12.31 -13.92 40.54
N LEU A 515 13.19 -13.45 39.65
CA LEU A 515 13.07 -13.59 38.19
C LEU A 515 13.98 -14.69 37.65
N VAL A 516 14.66 -15.42 38.45
CA VAL A 516 15.52 -16.56 38.08
C VAL A 516 15.06 -17.85 38.77
N PRO A 517 15.29 -19.01 38.17
CA PRO A 517 15.02 -20.29 38.84
C PRO A 517 15.67 -20.37 40.24
N PRO A 518 15.02 -20.98 41.25
CA PRO A 518 15.61 -21.16 42.56
C PRO A 518 16.98 -21.86 42.52
N GLY A 519 17.97 -21.25 43.16
CA GLY A 519 19.32 -21.79 43.21
C GLY A 519 20.24 -21.36 42.05
N THR A 520 19.80 -20.50 41.17
CA THR A 520 20.62 -19.92 40.12
C THR A 520 21.84 -19.18 40.68
N ARG A 521 23.04 -19.48 40.12
CA ARG A 521 24.30 -18.85 40.46
C ARG A 521 25.11 -18.50 39.22
N CYS A 522 25.91 -17.46 39.35
CA CYS A 522 26.94 -17.13 38.36
C CYS A 522 28.04 -18.19 38.34
N GLY A 523 28.81 -18.27 37.26
CA GLY A 523 29.99 -19.17 37.17
C GLY A 523 31.03 -18.96 38.27
N CYS A 524 31.09 -17.76 38.89
CA CYS A 524 31.91 -17.45 40.02
C CYS A 524 31.33 -17.94 41.36
N GLY A 525 30.10 -18.52 41.36
CA GLY A 525 29.39 -19.03 42.56
C GLY A 525 28.46 -18.03 43.21
N SER A 526 28.49 -16.76 42.84
CA SER A 526 27.64 -15.70 43.42
C SER A 526 26.16 -15.87 43.02
N SER A 527 25.28 -15.50 43.92
CA SER A 527 23.84 -15.37 43.69
C SER A 527 23.36 -13.93 43.64
N LYS A 528 24.29 -12.94 43.75
CA LYS A 528 23.92 -11.53 43.65
C LYS A 528 23.84 -11.13 42.19
N LEU A 529 22.66 -10.85 41.73
CA LEU A 529 22.36 -10.53 40.32
C LEU A 529 21.69 -9.15 40.22
N SER A 530 22.10 -8.40 39.21
CA SER A 530 21.42 -7.21 38.73
C SER A 530 20.80 -7.45 37.34
N LYS A 531 19.81 -6.65 36.94
CA LYS A 531 19.05 -6.83 35.71
C LYS A 531 19.58 -5.91 34.61
N GLU A 532 19.60 -6.39 33.37
CA GLU A 532 19.70 -5.49 32.19
C GLU A 532 18.47 -4.56 32.15
N MET A 533 18.68 -3.29 31.86
CA MET A 533 17.61 -2.29 31.92
C MET A 533 17.23 -1.75 30.54
N ASP A 534 17.94 -2.14 29.50
CA ASP A 534 17.58 -1.87 28.12
C ASP A 534 16.43 -2.78 27.67
N ILE A 535 15.65 -2.30 26.72
CA ILE A 535 14.58 -3.07 26.09
C ILE A 535 15.03 -3.61 24.73
N LEU A 536 14.36 -4.66 24.27
CA LEU A 536 14.51 -5.20 22.92
C LEU A 536 14.02 -4.18 21.89
N ASP A 537 14.60 -4.25 20.70
CA ASP A 537 14.15 -3.50 19.53
C ASP A 537 12.71 -3.91 19.17
N VAL A 538 11.83 -2.94 18.93
CA VAL A 538 10.42 -3.18 18.56
C VAL A 538 10.27 -3.94 17.23
N TRP A 539 11.28 -3.91 16.36
CA TRP A 539 11.29 -4.75 15.17
C TRP A 539 11.41 -6.26 15.51
N LEU A 540 11.93 -6.63 16.68
CA LEU A 540 11.86 -8.00 17.18
C LEU A 540 10.43 -8.32 17.68
N ASP A 541 9.74 -7.34 18.26
CA ASP A 541 8.36 -7.51 18.71
C ASP A 541 7.45 -7.83 17.53
N SER A 542 7.42 -6.95 16.53
CA SER A 542 6.60 -7.14 15.33
C SER A 542 7.10 -8.32 14.46
N GLY A 543 8.41 -8.53 14.37
CA GLY A 543 8.99 -9.68 13.66
C GLY A 543 8.60 -11.04 14.24
N SER A 544 8.27 -11.09 15.54
CA SER A 544 7.79 -12.30 16.23
C SER A 544 6.30 -12.61 16.01
N SER A 545 5.56 -11.73 15.27
CA SER A 545 4.11 -11.80 15.18
C SER A 545 3.59 -13.12 14.60
N SER A 546 4.23 -13.68 13.58
CA SER A 546 3.81 -14.97 13.01
C SER A 546 3.89 -16.11 14.03
N ILE A 547 4.91 -16.11 14.88
CA ILE A 547 5.10 -17.13 15.93
C ILE A 547 4.11 -16.90 17.09
N ALA A 548 3.92 -15.65 17.48
CA ALA A 548 3.04 -15.30 18.59
C ALA A 548 1.55 -15.44 18.26
N VAL A 549 1.17 -15.47 16.98
CA VAL A 549 -0.24 -15.41 16.56
C VAL A 549 -0.69 -16.67 15.85
N LEU A 550 0.03 -17.16 14.86
CA LEU A 550 -0.50 -18.21 13.97
C LEU A 550 -0.78 -19.52 14.72
N GLU A 551 0.24 -20.20 15.18
CA GLU A 551 0.07 -21.50 15.89
C GLU A 551 -0.74 -21.38 17.18
N PRO A 552 -0.54 -20.35 18.05
CA PRO A 552 -1.38 -20.17 19.23
C PRO A 552 -2.87 -19.96 18.96
N ARG A 553 -3.22 -19.49 17.75
CA ARG A 553 -4.60 -19.33 17.27
C ARG A 553 -5.09 -20.50 16.44
N GLY A 554 -4.31 -21.61 16.34
CA GLY A 554 -4.65 -22.79 15.54
C GLY A 554 -4.55 -22.58 14.03
N LEU A 555 -3.77 -21.58 13.60
CA LEU A 555 -3.50 -21.29 12.20
C LEU A 555 -2.17 -21.92 11.76
N PRO A 556 -2.02 -22.27 10.47
CA PRO A 556 -0.77 -22.82 9.96
C PRO A 556 0.35 -21.79 9.93
N TYR A 557 1.57 -22.26 10.08
CA TYR A 557 2.80 -21.55 9.77
C TYR A 557 3.46 -22.23 8.55
N PRO A 558 3.96 -21.50 7.56
CA PRO A 558 3.90 -20.05 7.39
C PRO A 558 2.49 -19.53 6.96
N ALA A 559 2.26 -18.22 7.08
CA ALA A 559 1.08 -17.58 6.51
C ALA A 559 1.09 -17.68 4.98
N ASP A 560 -0.11 -17.66 4.35
CA ASP A 560 -0.18 -17.61 2.88
C ASP A 560 0.29 -16.27 2.35
N VAL A 561 -0.11 -15.15 2.98
CA VAL A 561 0.20 -13.80 2.50
C VAL A 561 0.59 -12.83 3.61
N TYR A 562 1.64 -12.03 3.32
CA TYR A 562 1.96 -10.74 3.93
C TYR A 562 1.72 -9.62 2.91
N LEU A 563 1.08 -8.52 3.32
CA LEU A 563 0.79 -7.39 2.44
C LEU A 563 1.11 -6.08 3.15
N GLU A 564 2.14 -5.35 2.70
CA GLU A 564 2.55 -4.06 3.26
C GLU A 564 3.17 -3.12 2.19
N GLY A 565 3.49 -1.88 2.60
CA GLY A 565 4.21 -0.93 1.77
C GLY A 565 5.67 -1.29 1.51
N GLY A 566 6.25 -0.68 0.49
CA GLY A 566 7.63 -0.93 0.08
C GLY A 566 8.71 -0.54 1.11
N ASP A 567 8.37 0.24 2.15
CA ASP A 567 9.23 0.52 3.30
C ASP A 567 9.49 -0.71 4.16
N GLN A 568 8.57 -1.68 4.16
CA GLN A 568 8.66 -2.87 5.01
C GLN A 568 9.71 -3.89 4.56
N PHE A 569 10.37 -3.69 3.43
CA PHE A 569 11.59 -4.42 3.08
C PHE A 569 12.73 -4.17 4.08
N ARG A 570 12.80 -2.98 4.69
CA ARG A 570 13.70 -2.66 5.79
C ARG A 570 13.07 -2.86 7.18
N GLY A 571 11.78 -3.11 7.27
CA GLY A 571 11.00 -3.24 8.49
C GLY A 571 10.50 -4.66 8.72
N TRP A 572 9.18 -4.83 8.75
CA TRP A 572 8.50 -6.04 9.16
C TRP A 572 8.76 -7.26 8.26
N PHE A 573 8.84 -7.13 6.94
CA PHE A 573 9.19 -8.26 6.06
C PHE A 573 10.55 -8.83 6.42
N ASN A 574 11.51 -7.95 6.68
CA ASN A 574 12.89 -8.30 6.99
C ASN A 574 13.02 -8.91 8.40
N SER A 575 12.48 -8.25 9.43
CA SER A 575 12.56 -8.74 10.80
C SER A 575 11.80 -10.06 10.98
N SER A 576 10.63 -10.21 10.34
CA SER A 576 9.87 -11.46 10.34
C SER A 576 10.64 -12.61 9.68
N LEU A 577 11.35 -12.34 8.57
CA LEU A 577 12.17 -13.36 7.89
C LEU A 577 13.32 -13.85 8.77
N VAL A 578 14.06 -12.92 9.40
CA VAL A 578 15.15 -13.26 10.33
C VAL A 578 14.63 -14.09 11.50
N VAL A 579 13.54 -13.65 12.12
CA VAL A 579 12.92 -14.36 13.25
C VAL A 579 12.40 -15.74 12.83
N GLY A 580 11.72 -15.83 11.69
CA GLY A 580 11.20 -17.09 11.17
C GLY A 580 12.30 -18.10 10.85
N LEU A 581 13.38 -17.65 10.23
CA LEU A 581 14.51 -18.52 9.91
C LEU A 581 15.23 -19.05 11.15
N GLU A 582 15.39 -18.22 12.18
CA GLU A 582 16.07 -18.66 13.39
C GLU A 582 15.16 -19.54 14.27
N ALA A 583 13.90 -19.17 14.43
CA ALA A 583 13.00 -19.89 15.31
C ALA A 583 12.35 -21.14 14.69
N LYS A 584 12.16 -21.15 13.37
CA LYS A 584 11.40 -22.20 12.63
C LYS A 584 12.16 -22.80 11.46
N SER A 585 13.33 -22.27 11.07
CA SER A 585 14.10 -22.63 9.88
C SER A 585 13.35 -22.49 8.54
N GLU A 586 12.29 -21.68 8.53
CA GLU A 586 11.40 -21.47 7.38
C GLU A 586 10.93 -20.00 7.32
N PRO A 587 10.75 -19.41 6.11
CA PRO A 587 10.13 -18.10 5.97
C PRO A 587 8.75 -18.03 6.64
N PRO A 588 8.33 -16.87 7.21
CA PRO A 588 7.03 -16.75 7.89
C PRO A 588 5.86 -16.56 6.91
N TYR A 589 6.12 -16.43 5.63
CA TYR A 589 5.16 -16.14 4.57
C TYR A 589 5.48 -16.90 3.28
N ARG A 590 4.42 -17.23 2.51
CA ARG A 590 4.52 -17.87 1.19
C ARG A 590 4.53 -16.84 0.06
N THR A 591 3.68 -15.82 0.16
CA THR A 591 3.56 -14.71 -0.80
C THR A 591 3.74 -13.39 -0.08
N VAL A 592 4.49 -12.47 -0.67
CA VAL A 592 4.62 -11.08 -0.20
C VAL A 592 4.09 -10.14 -1.26
N ILE A 593 3.06 -9.36 -0.91
CA ILE A 593 2.46 -8.34 -1.78
C ILE A 593 2.93 -6.97 -1.31
N THR A 594 3.40 -6.16 -2.24
CA THR A 594 3.93 -4.82 -1.95
C THR A 594 3.14 -3.75 -2.68
N TYR A 595 2.77 -2.68 -1.96
CA TYR A 595 2.16 -1.49 -2.54
C TYR A 595 3.07 -0.26 -2.44
N GLY A 596 2.83 0.74 -3.32
CA GLY A 596 3.57 1.99 -3.37
C GLY A 596 3.15 3.00 -2.30
N TRP A 597 3.82 4.14 -2.25
CA TRP A 597 3.52 5.22 -1.31
C TRP A 597 2.25 5.99 -1.68
N THR A 598 1.57 6.53 -0.67
CA THR A 598 0.55 7.56 -0.92
C THR A 598 1.23 8.92 -1.07
N VAL A 599 1.07 9.51 -2.25
CA VAL A 599 1.71 10.78 -2.65
C VAL A 599 0.67 11.81 -3.08
N ASP A 600 1.03 13.08 -3.07
CA ASP A 600 0.16 14.13 -3.58
C ASP A 600 0.04 14.09 -5.12
N GLU A 601 -0.70 15.02 -5.69
CA GLU A 601 -0.93 15.12 -7.12
C GLU A 601 0.37 15.27 -7.94
N LYS A 602 1.41 15.86 -7.35
CA LYS A 602 2.72 16.06 -7.98
C LYS A 602 3.67 14.87 -7.81
N GLY A 603 3.26 13.85 -7.04
CA GLY A 603 4.11 12.72 -6.68
C GLY A 603 5.02 12.99 -5.48
N GLU A 604 4.75 14.03 -4.69
CA GLU A 604 5.53 14.33 -3.49
C GLU A 604 4.95 13.63 -2.25
N LYS A 605 5.83 13.21 -1.34
CA LYS A 605 5.43 12.64 -0.04
C LYS A 605 4.57 13.64 0.73
N MET A 606 3.39 13.20 1.16
CA MET A 606 2.47 14.02 1.95
C MET A 606 3.02 14.28 3.34
N SER A 607 2.95 15.53 3.79
CA SER A 607 3.30 15.91 5.16
C SER A 607 2.47 17.10 5.65
N LYS A 608 2.16 17.12 6.96
CA LYS A 608 1.42 18.25 7.56
C LYS A 608 2.17 19.57 7.46
N SER A 609 3.49 19.54 7.46
CA SER A 609 4.33 20.73 7.32
C SER A 609 4.27 21.35 5.92
N LYS A 610 4.04 20.54 4.87
CA LYS A 610 3.85 21.00 3.49
C LYS A 610 2.40 21.42 3.20
N GLY A 611 1.44 21.04 4.08
CA GLY A 611 0.02 21.34 3.89
C GLY A 611 -0.65 20.59 2.73
N ASN A 612 -0.02 19.49 2.26
CA ASN A 612 -0.49 18.66 1.14
C ASN A 612 -1.13 17.34 1.60
N THR A 613 -1.48 17.21 2.88
CA THR A 613 -2.10 15.98 3.42
C THR A 613 -3.58 15.91 3.12
N VAL A 614 -4.04 14.72 2.73
CA VAL A 614 -5.45 14.34 2.66
C VAL A 614 -5.72 13.39 3.82
N GLU A 615 -6.56 13.80 4.76
CA GLU A 615 -6.91 12.96 5.91
C GLU A 615 -8.06 12.01 5.52
N SER A 616 -7.92 10.73 5.85
CA SER A 616 -8.93 9.70 5.50
C SER A 616 -10.31 9.99 6.12
N GLU A 617 -10.34 10.50 7.34
CA GLU A 617 -11.57 10.85 8.06
C GLU A 617 -12.36 11.95 7.34
N ASP A 618 -11.68 12.98 6.79
CA ASP A 618 -12.33 14.08 6.06
C ASP A 618 -12.96 13.58 4.76
N VAL A 619 -12.28 12.70 4.03
CA VAL A 619 -12.83 12.06 2.83
C VAL A 619 -14.07 11.23 3.19
N ILE A 620 -14.00 10.41 4.23
CA ILE A 620 -15.10 9.56 4.67
C ILE A 620 -16.32 10.37 5.09
N LYS A 621 -16.14 11.48 5.80
CA LYS A 621 -17.24 12.37 6.23
C LYS A 621 -17.98 13.01 5.08
N VAL A 622 -17.29 13.32 3.97
CA VAL A 622 -17.85 14.03 2.83
C VAL A 622 -18.30 13.08 1.72
N MET A 623 -17.48 12.10 1.35
CA MET A 623 -17.66 11.25 0.19
C MET A 623 -18.04 9.79 0.54
N GLY A 624 -17.80 9.35 1.79
CA GLY A 624 -17.97 7.97 2.23
C GLY A 624 -16.70 7.12 2.08
N ALA A 625 -16.66 6.00 2.79
CA ALA A 625 -15.55 5.04 2.76
C ALA A 625 -15.43 4.33 1.41
N GLU A 626 -16.55 4.11 0.70
CA GLU A 626 -16.52 3.43 -0.61
C GLU A 626 -15.76 4.20 -1.69
N VAL A 627 -15.68 5.53 -1.60
CA VAL A 627 -14.86 6.32 -2.53
C VAL A 627 -13.37 6.03 -2.30
N LEU A 628 -12.92 5.88 -1.05
CA LEU A 628 -11.56 5.44 -0.76
C LEU A 628 -11.29 4.01 -1.21
N ARG A 629 -12.23 3.10 -0.97
CA ARG A 629 -12.13 1.71 -1.44
C ARG A 629 -12.02 1.65 -2.96
N LEU A 630 -12.85 2.40 -3.67
CA LEU A 630 -12.79 2.45 -5.13
C LEU A 630 -11.53 3.13 -5.65
N TRP A 631 -11.00 4.15 -4.94
CA TRP A 631 -9.71 4.77 -5.25
C TRP A 631 -8.57 3.74 -5.17
N CYS A 632 -8.55 2.88 -4.14
CA CYS A 632 -7.55 1.81 -4.01
C CYS A 632 -7.61 0.80 -5.16
N ALA A 633 -8.79 0.56 -5.75
CA ALA A 633 -8.96 -0.37 -6.86
C ALA A 633 -8.78 0.30 -8.24
N ALA A 634 -9.00 1.60 -8.36
CA ALA A 634 -8.99 2.30 -9.64
C ALA A 634 -7.59 2.70 -10.13
N LEU A 635 -6.58 2.64 -9.27
CA LEU A 635 -5.19 2.95 -9.56
C LEU A 635 -4.32 1.70 -9.36
N ASN A 636 -3.21 1.62 -10.09
CA ASN A 636 -2.23 0.56 -9.90
C ASN A 636 -1.55 0.72 -8.53
N TYR A 637 -1.94 -0.07 -7.56
CA TYR A 637 -1.46 0.02 -6.19
C TYR A 637 -0.01 -0.47 -6.01
N HIS A 638 0.57 -1.17 -6.99
CA HIS A 638 1.99 -1.54 -6.97
C HIS A 638 2.93 -0.35 -7.21
N GLU A 639 2.38 0.77 -7.68
CA GLU A 639 3.08 2.03 -7.89
C GLU A 639 2.65 3.08 -6.84
N ASP A 640 3.29 4.25 -6.86
CA ASP A 640 2.92 5.33 -5.95
C ASP A 640 1.51 5.84 -6.22
N MET A 641 0.68 5.78 -5.19
CA MET A 641 -0.75 6.08 -5.20
C MET A 641 -1.00 7.58 -5.06
N ARG A 642 -1.22 8.25 -6.16
CA ARG A 642 -1.56 9.69 -6.16
C ARG A 642 -2.95 9.93 -5.61
N VAL A 643 -3.07 10.98 -4.80
CA VAL A 643 -4.36 11.42 -4.25
C VAL A 643 -4.47 12.95 -4.26
N SER A 644 -5.62 13.42 -4.68
CA SER A 644 -6.06 14.82 -4.57
C SER A 644 -7.58 14.85 -4.50
N GLU A 645 -8.15 15.98 -4.11
CA GLU A 645 -9.61 16.17 -4.11
C GLU A 645 -10.20 15.97 -5.51
N GLU A 646 -9.49 16.37 -6.57
CA GLU A 646 -9.92 16.17 -7.95
C GLU A 646 -9.92 14.70 -8.35
N ILE A 647 -8.88 13.92 -8.00
CA ILE A 647 -8.82 12.48 -8.25
C ILE A 647 -10.00 11.79 -7.54
N LEU A 648 -10.24 12.12 -6.28
CA LEU A 648 -11.35 11.54 -5.51
C LEU A 648 -12.72 11.91 -6.09
N LYS A 649 -12.91 13.11 -6.62
CA LYS A 649 -14.13 13.50 -7.35
C LYS A 649 -14.34 12.65 -8.61
N ARG A 650 -13.28 12.38 -9.39
CA ARG A 650 -13.37 11.49 -10.57
C ARG A 650 -13.73 10.05 -10.18
N VAL A 651 -13.17 9.55 -9.07
CA VAL A 651 -13.53 8.24 -8.52
C VAL A 651 -15.00 8.21 -8.06
N ALA A 652 -15.48 9.28 -7.42
CA ALA A 652 -16.87 9.41 -7.03
C ALA A 652 -17.82 9.47 -8.25
N ASP A 653 -17.36 10.02 -9.38
CA ASP A 653 -18.12 9.99 -10.63
C ASP A 653 -18.18 8.55 -11.22
N ALA A 654 -17.08 7.81 -11.17
CA ALA A 654 -17.05 6.40 -11.56
C ALA A 654 -17.99 5.56 -10.68
N TYR A 655 -17.95 5.75 -9.37
CA TYR A 655 -18.90 5.15 -8.44
C TYR A 655 -20.35 5.40 -8.83
N ARG A 656 -20.71 6.66 -9.15
CA ARG A 656 -22.09 7.02 -9.56
C ARG A 656 -22.53 6.29 -10.84
N LYS A 657 -21.63 6.08 -11.79
CA LYS A 657 -21.93 5.31 -13.01
C LYS A 657 -22.22 3.84 -12.68
N LEU A 658 -21.37 3.19 -11.88
CA LEU A 658 -21.61 1.80 -11.45
C LEU A 658 -22.94 1.66 -10.71
N ARG A 659 -23.25 2.58 -9.78
CA ARG A 659 -24.50 2.61 -9.06
C ARG A 659 -25.72 2.79 -9.99
N ASN A 660 -25.62 3.68 -10.99
CA ASN A 660 -26.67 3.91 -11.96
C ASN A 660 -26.94 2.66 -12.84
N THR A 661 -25.89 1.92 -13.22
CA THR A 661 -26.01 0.63 -13.92
C THR A 661 -26.83 -0.37 -13.11
N ALA A 662 -26.49 -0.56 -11.82
CA ALA A 662 -27.25 -1.43 -10.92
C ALA A 662 -28.71 -0.97 -10.79
N ARG A 663 -28.94 0.34 -10.60
CA ARG A 663 -30.29 0.91 -10.49
C ARG A 663 -31.14 0.68 -11.73
N TYR A 664 -30.55 0.82 -12.92
CA TYR A 664 -31.26 0.55 -14.18
C TYR A 664 -31.73 -0.91 -14.25
N CYS A 665 -30.84 -1.85 -13.94
CA CYS A 665 -31.18 -3.26 -13.89
C CYS A 665 -32.32 -3.53 -12.89
N LEU A 666 -32.16 -3.10 -11.64
CA LEU A 666 -33.12 -3.32 -10.56
C LEU A 666 -34.50 -2.70 -10.87
N GLY A 667 -34.52 -1.50 -11.44
CA GLY A 667 -35.77 -0.82 -11.82
C GLY A 667 -36.58 -1.61 -12.85
N ASN A 668 -35.91 -2.27 -13.77
CA ASN A 668 -36.56 -3.08 -14.82
C ASN A 668 -36.91 -4.52 -14.35
N LEU A 669 -36.53 -4.90 -13.13
CA LEU A 669 -36.83 -6.21 -12.52
C LEU A 669 -38.00 -6.20 -11.55
N ALA A 670 -38.72 -5.09 -11.37
CA ALA A 670 -39.81 -4.93 -10.38
C ALA A 670 -40.87 -6.04 -10.39
N ASN A 671 -41.15 -6.63 -11.53
CA ASN A 671 -42.15 -7.71 -11.72
C ASN A 671 -41.53 -9.00 -12.26
N PHE A 672 -40.25 -9.23 -11.94
CA PHE A 672 -39.50 -10.41 -12.36
C PHE A 672 -39.27 -11.37 -11.19
N ASP A 673 -39.69 -12.60 -11.34
CA ASP A 673 -39.44 -13.70 -10.42
C ASP A 673 -38.43 -14.67 -11.05
N PRO A 674 -37.18 -14.77 -10.53
CA PRO A 674 -36.15 -15.60 -11.14
C PRO A 674 -36.50 -17.10 -11.20
N LYS A 675 -37.39 -17.58 -10.29
CA LYS A 675 -37.83 -18.98 -10.27
C LYS A 675 -38.84 -19.32 -11.36
N ARG A 676 -39.59 -18.33 -11.85
CA ARG A 676 -40.65 -18.51 -12.81
C ARG A 676 -40.40 -17.90 -14.17
N ASP A 677 -39.73 -16.75 -14.21
CA ASP A 677 -39.72 -15.86 -15.36
C ASP A 677 -38.37 -15.91 -16.14
N ARG A 678 -37.38 -16.70 -15.65
CA ARG A 678 -36.10 -16.86 -16.37
C ARG A 678 -36.31 -17.57 -17.70
N VAL A 679 -35.72 -17.05 -18.76
CA VAL A 679 -35.67 -17.63 -20.11
C VAL A 679 -34.37 -18.40 -20.26
N PRO A 680 -34.40 -19.69 -20.71
CA PRO A 680 -33.19 -20.42 -21.01
C PRO A 680 -32.34 -19.73 -22.08
N PHE A 681 -31.00 -19.80 -21.95
CA PHE A 681 -30.05 -19.07 -22.82
C PHE A 681 -30.29 -19.28 -24.32
N ASP A 682 -30.55 -20.49 -24.74
CA ASP A 682 -30.83 -20.88 -26.14
C ASP A 682 -32.17 -20.32 -26.69
N GLN A 683 -33.10 -19.94 -25.82
CA GLN A 683 -34.38 -19.33 -26.17
C GLN A 683 -34.37 -17.78 -26.04
N MET A 684 -33.28 -17.19 -25.52
CA MET A 684 -33.14 -15.75 -25.40
C MET A 684 -32.93 -15.09 -26.76
N PHE A 685 -33.28 -13.81 -26.85
CA PHE A 685 -32.96 -13.01 -28.03
C PHE A 685 -31.44 -12.87 -28.19
N GLU A 686 -30.99 -12.79 -29.44
CA GLU A 686 -29.55 -12.83 -29.78
C GLU A 686 -28.75 -11.74 -29.06
N ILE A 687 -29.26 -10.51 -28.95
CA ILE A 687 -28.60 -9.43 -28.26
C ILE A 687 -28.52 -9.66 -26.71
N ASP A 688 -29.48 -10.37 -26.13
CA ASP A 688 -29.44 -10.72 -24.70
C ASP A 688 -28.41 -11.82 -24.46
N ARG A 689 -28.28 -12.78 -25.38
CA ARG A 689 -27.19 -13.77 -25.35
C ARG A 689 -25.83 -13.13 -25.52
N TRP A 690 -25.72 -12.14 -26.42
CA TRP A 690 -24.51 -11.35 -26.56
C TRP A 690 -24.12 -10.67 -25.23
N ALA A 691 -25.06 -10.02 -24.55
CA ALA A 691 -24.79 -9.36 -23.27
C ALA A 691 -24.34 -10.35 -22.19
N LEU A 692 -24.90 -11.57 -22.14
CA LEU A 692 -24.49 -12.63 -21.25
C LEU A 692 -23.11 -13.24 -21.63
N ALA A 693 -22.80 -13.37 -22.90
CA ALA A 693 -21.48 -13.80 -23.35
C ALA A 693 -20.40 -12.77 -22.95
N GLN A 694 -20.67 -11.47 -23.12
CA GLN A 694 -19.78 -10.41 -22.63
C GLN A 694 -19.61 -10.45 -21.10
N LEU A 695 -20.71 -10.58 -20.36
CA LEU A 695 -20.68 -10.72 -18.90
C LEU A 695 -19.84 -11.92 -18.46
N ASN A 696 -19.86 -13.00 -19.20
CA ASN A 696 -19.10 -14.21 -18.94
C ASN A 696 -17.59 -13.98 -19.09
N GLU A 697 -17.16 -13.27 -20.11
CA GLU A 697 -15.77 -12.87 -20.30
C GLU A 697 -15.30 -11.90 -19.20
N VAL A 698 -16.15 -10.94 -18.82
CA VAL A 698 -15.89 -10.05 -17.69
C VAL A 698 -15.77 -10.82 -16.37
N THR A 699 -16.64 -11.82 -16.17
CA THR A 699 -16.58 -12.69 -14.97
C THR A 699 -15.25 -13.44 -14.91
N LYS A 700 -14.84 -14.07 -16.02
CA LYS A 700 -13.56 -14.78 -16.10
C LYS A 700 -12.40 -13.86 -15.78
N ARG A 701 -12.32 -12.71 -16.48
CA ARG A 701 -11.25 -11.72 -16.28
C ARG A 701 -11.19 -11.23 -14.84
N ALA A 702 -12.33 -10.94 -14.22
CA ALA A 702 -12.37 -10.48 -12.83
C ALA A 702 -11.92 -11.56 -11.84
N LEU A 703 -12.30 -12.83 -12.06
CA LEU A 703 -11.89 -13.95 -11.21
C LEU A 703 -10.39 -14.24 -11.32
N ASP A 704 -9.83 -14.20 -12.55
CA ASP A 704 -8.40 -14.35 -12.77
C ASP A 704 -7.63 -13.20 -12.06
N ALA A 705 -8.07 -11.95 -12.27
CA ALA A 705 -7.47 -10.76 -11.64
C ALA A 705 -7.52 -10.81 -10.10
N TYR A 706 -8.61 -11.28 -9.49
CA TYR A 706 -8.67 -11.51 -8.04
C TYR A 706 -7.69 -12.59 -7.57
N ARG A 707 -7.49 -13.64 -8.36
CA ARG A 707 -6.53 -14.72 -8.04
C ARG A 707 -5.11 -14.17 -8.02
N ASP A 708 -4.80 -13.28 -8.97
CA ASP A 708 -3.47 -12.75 -9.20
C ASP A 708 -3.23 -11.42 -8.44
N TYR A 709 -4.17 -11.02 -7.59
CA TYR A 709 -4.16 -9.76 -6.81
C TYR A 709 -4.20 -8.46 -7.64
N GLU A 710 -4.65 -8.54 -8.90
CA GLU A 710 -4.75 -7.41 -9.82
C GLU A 710 -6.10 -6.69 -9.67
N PHE A 711 -6.34 -5.99 -8.55
CA PHE A 711 -7.62 -5.35 -8.24
C PHE A 711 -8.00 -4.24 -9.21
N THR A 712 -7.02 -3.61 -9.83
CA THR A 712 -7.20 -2.59 -10.86
C THR A 712 -7.82 -3.19 -12.11
N ASP A 713 -7.45 -4.39 -12.48
CA ASP A 713 -8.03 -5.11 -13.62
C ASP A 713 -9.48 -5.52 -13.36
N VAL A 714 -9.81 -5.90 -12.12
CA VAL A 714 -11.22 -6.13 -11.72
C VAL A 714 -12.04 -4.87 -11.93
N TYR A 715 -11.56 -3.74 -11.41
CA TYR A 715 -12.24 -2.45 -11.56
C TYR A 715 -12.45 -2.10 -13.03
N HIS A 716 -11.40 -2.15 -13.85
CA HIS A 716 -11.48 -1.78 -15.26
C HIS A 716 -12.39 -2.71 -16.07
N ALA A 717 -12.32 -4.02 -15.83
CA ALA A 717 -13.19 -4.98 -16.50
C ALA A 717 -14.67 -4.67 -16.24
N VAL A 718 -15.05 -4.49 -14.96
CA VAL A 718 -16.44 -4.22 -14.59
C VAL A 718 -16.88 -2.80 -14.97
N TYR A 719 -16.02 -1.80 -14.78
CA TYR A 719 -16.36 -0.41 -15.10
C TYR A 719 -16.56 -0.19 -16.60
N ASN A 720 -15.69 -0.76 -17.45
CA ASN A 720 -15.84 -0.65 -18.90
C ASN A 720 -17.10 -1.36 -19.35
N PHE A 721 -17.36 -2.58 -18.90
CA PHE A 721 -18.59 -3.28 -19.19
C PHE A 721 -19.83 -2.48 -18.80
N ALA A 722 -19.86 -1.92 -17.59
CA ALA A 722 -20.99 -1.13 -17.10
C ALA A 722 -21.22 0.16 -17.88
N THR A 723 -20.16 0.82 -18.35
CA THR A 723 -20.26 2.15 -18.95
C THR A 723 -20.32 2.11 -20.48
N VAL A 724 -19.59 1.21 -21.12
CA VAL A 724 -19.48 1.11 -22.58
C VAL A 724 -20.53 0.11 -23.12
N GLU A 725 -20.43 -1.15 -22.72
CA GLU A 725 -21.28 -2.20 -23.29
C GLU A 725 -22.71 -2.10 -22.76
N LEU A 726 -22.91 -1.86 -21.46
CA LEU A 726 -24.24 -1.78 -20.89
C LEU A 726 -24.89 -0.41 -21.09
N SER A 727 -24.32 0.65 -20.52
CA SER A 727 -25.01 1.96 -20.45
C SER A 727 -25.07 2.65 -21.81
N ALA A 728 -23.99 2.63 -22.59
CA ALA A 728 -23.93 3.30 -23.88
C ALA A 728 -24.56 2.50 -25.03
N LEU A 729 -24.68 1.18 -24.90
CA LEU A 729 -25.20 0.31 -25.97
C LEU A 729 -26.45 -0.47 -25.51
N TYR A 730 -26.27 -1.48 -24.71
CA TYR A 730 -27.30 -2.49 -24.43
C TYR A 730 -28.56 -1.91 -23.80
N PHE A 731 -28.41 -1.10 -22.77
CA PHE A 731 -29.58 -0.50 -22.07
C PHE A 731 -30.37 0.46 -22.95
N ASP A 732 -29.69 1.18 -23.82
CA ASP A 732 -30.34 2.10 -24.76
C ASP A 732 -31.19 1.35 -25.79
N ILE A 733 -30.64 0.26 -26.33
CA ILE A 733 -31.32 -0.64 -27.29
C ILE A 733 -32.53 -1.33 -26.64
N LEU A 734 -32.45 -1.69 -25.32
CA LEU A 734 -33.51 -2.42 -24.66
C LEU A 734 -34.74 -1.57 -24.29
N LYS A 735 -34.67 -0.25 -24.25
CA LYS A 735 -35.75 0.64 -23.75
C LYS A 735 -37.10 0.36 -24.37
N ASP A 736 -37.14 0.25 -25.69
CA ASP A 736 -38.41 -0.03 -26.38
C ASP A 736 -38.99 -1.37 -25.97
N ARG A 737 -38.20 -2.42 -25.95
CA ARG A 737 -38.62 -3.77 -25.58
C ARG A 737 -39.06 -3.91 -24.11
N LEU A 738 -38.32 -3.32 -23.19
CA LEU A 738 -38.64 -3.33 -21.75
C LEU A 738 -39.91 -2.56 -21.44
N TYR A 739 -40.14 -1.41 -22.13
CA TYR A 739 -41.23 -0.50 -21.76
C TYR A 739 -42.51 -0.73 -22.52
N THR A 740 -42.40 -1.17 -23.80
CA THR A 740 -43.59 -1.23 -24.69
C THR A 740 -44.10 -2.63 -25.00
N TYR A 741 -43.37 -3.69 -24.68
CA TYR A 741 -43.85 -5.06 -24.88
C TYR A 741 -44.76 -5.49 -23.71
N ALA A 742 -45.58 -6.51 -23.98
CA ALA A 742 -46.45 -7.08 -22.95
C ALA A 742 -45.63 -7.59 -21.72
N PRO A 743 -46.11 -7.39 -20.49
CA PRO A 743 -45.34 -7.68 -19.29
C PRO A 743 -44.73 -9.09 -19.22
N ARG A 744 -45.43 -10.10 -19.73
CA ARG A 744 -45.04 -11.52 -19.71
C ARG A 744 -44.51 -12.04 -21.07
N SER A 745 -44.32 -11.16 -22.06
CA SER A 745 -43.82 -11.59 -23.38
C SER A 745 -42.40 -12.17 -23.29
N LEU A 746 -42.09 -13.18 -24.14
CA LEU A 746 -40.76 -13.76 -24.23
C LEU A 746 -39.70 -12.67 -24.46
N ALA A 747 -39.97 -11.70 -25.33
CA ALA A 747 -39.05 -10.63 -25.66
C ALA A 747 -38.67 -9.76 -24.43
N ARG A 748 -39.65 -9.46 -23.56
CA ARG A 748 -39.39 -8.70 -22.32
C ARG A 748 -38.71 -9.58 -21.25
N ARG A 749 -39.14 -10.84 -21.09
CA ARG A 749 -38.56 -11.77 -20.13
C ARG A 749 -37.13 -12.15 -20.49
N SER A 750 -36.79 -12.28 -21.77
CA SER A 750 -35.43 -12.46 -22.25
C SER A 750 -34.52 -11.31 -21.78
N ALA A 751 -34.93 -10.06 -22.06
CA ALA A 751 -34.21 -8.88 -21.58
C ALA A 751 -34.09 -8.82 -20.04
N GLN A 752 -35.17 -9.12 -19.33
CA GLN A 752 -35.14 -9.13 -17.85
C GLN A 752 -34.25 -10.25 -17.30
N THR A 753 -34.20 -11.41 -17.94
CA THR A 753 -33.27 -12.49 -17.57
C THR A 753 -31.82 -12.02 -17.69
N ALA A 754 -31.48 -11.34 -18.80
CA ALA A 754 -30.12 -10.79 -18.96
C ALA A 754 -29.81 -9.72 -17.91
N LEU A 755 -30.73 -8.79 -17.63
CA LEU A 755 -30.54 -7.77 -16.59
C LEU A 755 -30.42 -8.38 -15.19
N TYR A 756 -31.16 -9.45 -14.89
CA TYR A 756 -31.05 -10.19 -13.64
C TYR A 756 -29.66 -10.81 -13.49
N GLU A 757 -29.18 -11.56 -14.48
CA GLU A 757 -27.86 -12.17 -14.45
C GLU A 757 -26.75 -11.11 -14.32
N ILE A 758 -26.90 -9.98 -15.03
CA ILE A 758 -25.93 -8.87 -14.96
C ILE A 758 -25.84 -8.31 -13.54
N VAL A 759 -26.97 -7.88 -12.94
CA VAL A 759 -26.93 -7.23 -11.62
C VAL A 759 -26.56 -8.22 -10.50
N HIS A 760 -27.02 -9.48 -10.61
CA HIS A 760 -26.73 -10.54 -9.65
C HIS A 760 -25.24 -10.94 -9.67
N ARG A 761 -24.60 -11.00 -10.85
CA ARG A 761 -23.15 -11.29 -10.97
C ARG A 761 -22.28 -10.09 -10.63
N LEU A 762 -22.63 -8.90 -11.15
CA LEU A 762 -21.85 -7.70 -10.88
C LEU A 762 -21.86 -7.31 -9.39
N SER A 763 -22.97 -7.50 -8.67
CA SER A 763 -23.01 -7.25 -7.22
C SER A 763 -22.02 -8.14 -6.46
N ARG A 764 -21.87 -9.40 -6.85
CA ARG A 764 -20.88 -10.32 -6.26
C ARG A 764 -19.45 -9.98 -6.68
N LEU A 765 -19.21 -9.71 -7.96
CA LEU A 765 -17.85 -9.36 -8.44
C LEU A 765 -17.34 -8.05 -7.82
N LEU A 766 -18.21 -7.10 -7.54
CA LEU A 766 -17.84 -5.82 -6.92
C LEU A 766 -17.82 -5.86 -5.38
N ALA A 767 -18.33 -6.92 -4.74
CA ALA A 767 -18.47 -6.97 -3.29
C ALA A 767 -17.14 -6.76 -2.51
N PRO A 768 -15.98 -7.27 -2.93
CA PRO A 768 -14.73 -6.94 -2.28
C PRO A 768 -14.36 -5.45 -2.40
N LEU A 769 -14.63 -4.81 -3.52
CA LEU A 769 -14.25 -3.41 -3.82
C LEU A 769 -15.27 -2.43 -3.26
N LEU A 770 -16.56 -2.64 -3.51
CA LEU A 770 -17.69 -1.79 -3.11
C LEU A 770 -18.55 -2.52 -2.07
N ALA A 771 -17.98 -2.75 -0.89
CA ALA A 771 -18.56 -3.63 0.12
C ALA A 771 -19.97 -3.22 0.57
N PHE A 772 -20.21 -1.92 0.77
CA PHE A 772 -21.48 -1.40 1.23
C PHE A 772 -22.54 -1.36 0.12
N THR A 773 -22.17 -0.86 -1.05
CA THR A 773 -23.08 -0.70 -2.19
C THR A 773 -23.47 -2.06 -2.78
N SER A 774 -22.53 -2.99 -2.88
CA SER A 774 -22.83 -4.33 -3.39
C SER A 774 -23.83 -5.07 -2.50
N ASP A 775 -23.72 -4.90 -1.20
CA ASP A 775 -24.68 -5.47 -0.24
C ASP A 775 -26.05 -4.77 -0.32
N GLU A 776 -26.08 -3.43 -0.52
CA GLU A 776 -27.31 -2.68 -0.78
C GLU A 776 -27.99 -3.12 -2.09
N VAL A 777 -27.21 -3.36 -3.15
CA VAL A 777 -27.72 -3.89 -4.42
C VAL A 777 -28.27 -5.29 -4.24
N TRP A 778 -27.53 -6.17 -3.55
CA TRP A 778 -27.93 -7.55 -3.28
C TRP A 778 -29.31 -7.67 -2.61
N GLU A 779 -29.58 -6.82 -1.64
CA GLU A 779 -30.88 -6.77 -0.96
C GLU A 779 -32.07 -6.47 -1.89
N ASN A 780 -31.79 -5.82 -3.02
CA ASN A 780 -32.80 -5.42 -4.01
C ASN A 780 -32.85 -6.34 -5.24
N VAL A 781 -31.94 -7.32 -5.35
CA VAL A 781 -31.97 -8.31 -6.42
C VAL A 781 -33.07 -9.34 -6.11
N PRO A 782 -34.03 -9.59 -7.02
CA PRO A 782 -35.10 -10.55 -6.78
C PRO A 782 -34.55 -11.95 -6.40
N GLY A 783 -34.95 -12.47 -5.25
CA GLY A 783 -34.58 -13.81 -4.78
C GLY A 783 -33.20 -13.94 -4.16
N ALA A 784 -32.33 -12.92 -4.22
CA ALA A 784 -30.97 -13.03 -3.72
C ALA A 784 -30.88 -13.25 -2.20
N LEU A 785 -31.78 -12.66 -1.41
CA LEU A 785 -31.87 -12.87 0.06
C LEU A 785 -32.31 -14.29 0.46
N ASP A 786 -32.86 -15.09 -0.49
CA ASP A 786 -33.10 -16.52 -0.29
C ASP A 786 -31.80 -17.33 -0.46
N GLU A 787 -30.86 -16.87 -1.29
CA GLU A 787 -29.56 -17.49 -1.50
C GLU A 787 -28.60 -17.20 -0.33
N ALA A 788 -28.43 -15.91 -0.02
CA ALA A 788 -27.57 -15.45 1.07
C ALA A 788 -28.11 -14.15 1.68
N LYS A 789 -28.05 -14.02 3.01
CA LYS A 789 -28.56 -12.83 3.75
C LYS A 789 -27.72 -11.57 3.53
N SER A 790 -26.53 -11.70 2.96
CA SER A 790 -25.63 -10.64 2.52
C SER A 790 -24.86 -11.13 1.31
N VAL A 791 -24.47 -10.22 0.43
CA VAL A 791 -23.61 -10.54 -0.71
C VAL A 791 -22.27 -11.14 -0.27
N HIS A 792 -21.79 -10.76 0.91
CA HIS A 792 -20.51 -11.25 1.45
C HIS A 792 -20.55 -12.73 1.88
N LEU A 793 -21.76 -13.27 2.14
CA LEU A 793 -21.97 -14.70 2.43
C LEU A 793 -22.06 -15.53 1.15
N ALA A 794 -22.30 -14.91 0.01
CA ALA A 794 -22.34 -15.58 -1.29
C ALA A 794 -20.94 -15.91 -1.81
N GLU A 795 -20.86 -16.88 -2.74
CA GLU A 795 -19.64 -17.14 -3.50
C GLU A 795 -19.63 -16.33 -4.80
N PHE A 796 -18.46 -16.13 -5.40
CA PHE A 796 -18.35 -15.51 -6.71
C PHE A 796 -19.15 -16.28 -7.77
N PRO A 797 -19.63 -15.58 -8.83
CA PRO A 797 -20.20 -16.26 -9.98
C PRO A 797 -19.14 -17.10 -10.70
N VAL A 798 -19.56 -18.21 -11.28
CA VAL A 798 -18.68 -19.06 -12.08
C VAL A 798 -18.72 -18.65 -13.56
N TYR A 799 -17.66 -18.96 -14.29
CA TYR A 799 -17.66 -18.91 -15.76
C TYR A 799 -18.59 -19.99 -16.31
N GLU A 800 -19.50 -19.62 -17.20
CA GLU A 800 -20.50 -20.54 -17.76
C GLU A 800 -20.10 -20.93 -19.18
N GLU A 801 -19.63 -22.17 -19.39
CA GLU A 801 -19.28 -22.66 -20.71
C GLU A 801 -20.47 -22.61 -21.71
N ALA A 802 -21.70 -22.74 -21.21
CA ALA A 802 -22.91 -22.64 -22.01
C ALA A 802 -23.18 -21.23 -22.59
N TRP A 803 -22.55 -20.20 -22.01
CA TRP A 803 -22.69 -18.81 -22.50
C TRP A 803 -21.53 -18.38 -23.39
N ARG A 804 -20.54 -19.24 -23.59
CA ARG A 804 -19.43 -18.97 -24.48
C ARG A 804 -19.90 -18.97 -25.93
N ASP A 805 -19.79 -17.86 -26.64
CA ASP A 805 -20.16 -17.69 -28.03
C ASP A 805 -19.25 -16.69 -28.72
N ASP A 806 -18.03 -17.12 -29.04
CA ASP A 806 -17.01 -16.29 -29.68
C ASP A 806 -17.49 -15.79 -31.07
N ALA A 807 -18.33 -16.57 -31.76
CA ALA A 807 -18.87 -16.16 -33.03
C ALA A 807 -19.89 -15.03 -32.88
N LEU A 808 -20.75 -15.11 -31.86
CA LEU A 808 -21.71 -14.08 -31.53
C LEU A 808 -21.02 -12.77 -31.10
N LEU A 809 -19.98 -12.87 -30.28
CA LEU A 809 -19.20 -11.69 -29.86
C LEU A 809 -18.63 -10.96 -31.10
N LYS A 810 -17.97 -11.66 -32.03
CA LYS A 810 -17.44 -11.09 -33.27
C LYS A 810 -18.52 -10.54 -34.20
N ARG A 811 -19.68 -11.23 -34.25
CA ARG A 811 -20.84 -10.77 -35.02
C ARG A 811 -21.33 -9.40 -34.53
N TYR A 812 -21.44 -9.21 -33.22
CA TYR A 812 -21.89 -7.93 -32.64
C TYR A 812 -20.81 -6.86 -32.67
N GLU A 813 -19.54 -7.20 -32.55
CA GLU A 813 -18.42 -6.26 -32.76
C GLU A 813 -18.53 -5.59 -34.14
N ARG A 814 -18.68 -6.40 -35.21
CA ARG A 814 -18.88 -5.89 -36.57
C ARG A 814 -20.16 -5.04 -36.70
N LEU A 815 -21.26 -5.45 -36.04
CA LEU A 815 -22.51 -4.68 -36.09
C LEU A 815 -22.35 -3.29 -35.39
N PHE A 816 -21.65 -3.25 -34.29
CA PHE A 816 -21.43 -2.00 -33.54
C PHE A 816 -20.43 -1.06 -34.22
N GLU A 817 -19.48 -1.56 -34.99
CA GLU A 817 -18.68 -0.72 -35.90
C GLU A 817 -19.59 0.00 -36.94
N ILE A 818 -20.51 -0.73 -37.55
CA ILE A 818 -21.47 -0.14 -38.49
C ILE A 818 -22.40 0.84 -37.76
N ARG A 819 -22.84 0.50 -36.53
CA ARG A 819 -23.64 1.39 -35.70
C ARG A 819 -22.91 2.72 -35.42
N GLY A 820 -21.60 2.71 -35.27
CA GLY A 820 -20.79 3.93 -35.11
C GLY A 820 -20.96 4.88 -36.29
N ALA A 821 -20.93 4.37 -37.52
CA ALA A 821 -21.18 5.15 -38.74
C ALA A 821 -22.62 5.69 -38.81
N VAL A 822 -23.62 4.85 -38.41
CA VAL A 822 -25.04 5.28 -38.34
C VAL A 822 -25.23 6.40 -37.31
N MET A 823 -24.67 6.25 -36.12
CA MET A 823 -24.80 7.27 -35.03
C MET A 823 -24.17 8.61 -35.42
N LYS A 824 -23.06 8.60 -36.17
CA LYS A 824 -22.43 9.80 -36.72
C LYS A 824 -23.37 10.49 -37.73
N ALA A 825 -23.95 9.76 -38.64
CA ALA A 825 -24.89 10.30 -39.65
C ALA A 825 -26.16 10.87 -38.98
N LEU A 826 -26.67 10.20 -37.95
CA LEU A 826 -27.82 10.70 -37.17
C LEU A 826 -27.48 12.02 -36.43
N GLU A 827 -26.26 12.14 -35.92
CA GLU A 827 -25.80 13.39 -35.26
C GLU A 827 -25.65 14.54 -36.27
N GLU A 828 -25.09 14.28 -37.43
CA GLU A 828 -25.03 15.24 -38.55
C GLU A 828 -26.43 15.73 -38.95
N ALA A 829 -27.40 14.79 -39.07
CA ALA A 829 -28.79 15.11 -39.39
C ALA A 829 -29.48 15.93 -38.25
N ARG A 830 -29.19 15.71 -36.99
CA ARG A 830 -29.66 16.52 -35.85
C ARG A 830 -29.07 17.93 -35.91
N ASN A 831 -27.79 18.05 -36.16
CA ASN A 831 -27.10 19.34 -36.27
C ASN A 831 -27.64 20.15 -37.44
N ALA A 832 -28.01 19.48 -38.54
CA ALA A 832 -28.69 20.08 -39.70
C ALA A 832 -30.19 20.33 -39.45
N ARG A 833 -30.74 20.00 -38.28
CA ARG A 833 -32.17 20.11 -37.92
C ARG A 833 -33.12 19.35 -38.87
N LEU A 834 -32.63 18.28 -39.51
CA LEU A 834 -33.43 17.41 -40.32
C LEU A 834 -34.33 16.53 -39.47
N ILE A 835 -33.79 16.11 -38.27
CA ILE A 835 -34.48 15.33 -37.25
C ILE A 835 -34.21 15.93 -35.85
N GLY A 836 -35.14 15.77 -34.92
CA GLY A 836 -34.94 16.11 -33.48
C GLY A 836 -34.45 14.90 -32.66
N ALA A 837 -34.92 13.67 -32.99
CA ALA A 837 -34.56 12.45 -32.29
C ALA A 837 -34.36 11.30 -33.31
N GLY A 838 -33.57 10.28 -32.93
CA GLY A 838 -33.29 9.12 -33.78
C GLY A 838 -34.55 8.40 -34.24
N LEU A 839 -35.58 8.29 -33.40
CA LEU A 839 -36.86 7.68 -33.71
C LEU A 839 -37.67 8.48 -34.78
N GLU A 840 -37.30 9.69 -35.18
CA GLU A 840 -37.87 10.43 -36.29
C GLU A 840 -37.20 10.05 -37.60
N ALA A 841 -36.14 9.27 -37.58
CA ALA A 841 -35.33 8.93 -38.74
C ALA A 841 -35.77 7.64 -39.43
N LYS A 842 -35.73 7.68 -40.76
CA LYS A 842 -35.52 6.58 -41.65
C LYS A 842 -34.07 6.62 -42.13
N ILE A 843 -33.34 5.53 -42.02
CA ILE A 843 -31.98 5.44 -42.52
C ILE A 843 -31.90 4.49 -43.72
N THR A 844 -31.13 4.88 -44.72
CA THR A 844 -30.76 4.03 -45.85
C THR A 844 -29.27 3.75 -45.74
N ILE A 845 -28.92 2.49 -45.49
CA ILE A 845 -27.52 2.05 -45.45
C ILE A 845 -27.15 1.46 -46.81
N THR A 846 -26.16 2.04 -47.47
CA THR A 846 -25.54 1.52 -48.68
C THR A 846 -24.28 0.79 -48.29
N ALA A 847 -24.12 -0.48 -48.70
CA ALA A 847 -23.00 -1.31 -48.36
C ALA A 847 -22.65 -2.32 -49.46
N GLN A 848 -21.45 -2.85 -49.47
CA GLN A 848 -21.03 -3.96 -50.35
C GLN A 848 -21.91 -5.18 -50.11
N PRO A 849 -22.06 -6.07 -51.12
CA PRO A 849 -22.98 -7.22 -51.07
C PRO A 849 -22.83 -8.05 -49.78
N GLU A 850 -21.61 -8.33 -49.36
CA GLU A 850 -21.33 -9.10 -48.12
C GLU A 850 -21.81 -8.38 -46.85
N ALA A 851 -21.49 -7.11 -46.70
CA ALA A 851 -21.94 -6.31 -45.57
C ALA A 851 -23.45 -6.09 -45.58
N LYS A 852 -24.07 -5.94 -46.77
CA LYS A 852 -25.53 -5.88 -46.91
C LYS A 852 -26.19 -7.20 -46.48
N ALA A 853 -25.72 -8.33 -46.95
CA ALA A 853 -26.24 -9.65 -46.54
C ALA A 853 -26.06 -9.88 -45.03
N PHE A 854 -24.92 -9.43 -44.45
CA PHE A 854 -24.69 -9.46 -43.01
C PHE A 854 -25.75 -8.66 -42.27
N LEU A 855 -26.05 -7.43 -42.70
CA LEU A 855 -27.07 -6.59 -42.06
C LEU A 855 -28.49 -7.20 -42.24
N GLU A 856 -28.81 -7.73 -43.44
CA GLU A 856 -30.09 -8.39 -43.71
C GLU A 856 -30.36 -9.54 -42.76
N SER A 857 -29.32 -10.24 -42.28
CA SER A 857 -29.42 -11.33 -41.31
C SER A 857 -29.99 -10.94 -39.92
N PHE A 858 -30.03 -9.63 -39.56
CA PHE A 858 -30.65 -9.11 -38.38
C PHE A 858 -32.12 -8.71 -38.57
N GLY A 859 -32.60 -8.63 -39.80
CA GLY A 859 -34.00 -8.28 -40.13
C GLY A 859 -34.47 -7.01 -39.43
N GLU A 860 -35.65 -7.10 -38.83
CA GLU A 860 -36.30 -5.97 -38.14
C GLU A 860 -35.54 -5.50 -36.86
N ASP A 861 -34.64 -6.30 -36.31
CA ASP A 861 -33.90 -5.93 -35.13
C ASP A 861 -32.92 -4.78 -35.34
N LEU A 862 -32.50 -4.53 -36.60
CA LEU A 862 -31.63 -3.41 -36.94
C LEU A 862 -32.21 -2.08 -36.52
N ARG A 863 -33.52 -1.82 -36.66
CA ARG A 863 -34.10 -0.53 -36.24
C ARG A 863 -34.02 -0.28 -34.73
N PHE A 864 -34.06 -1.34 -33.93
CA PHE A 864 -33.86 -1.25 -32.47
C PHE A 864 -32.40 -1.04 -32.10
N VAL A 865 -31.48 -1.75 -32.78
CA VAL A 865 -30.04 -1.58 -32.62
C VAL A 865 -29.60 -0.15 -32.99
N PHE A 866 -30.13 0.42 -34.07
CA PHE A 866 -29.81 1.80 -34.50
C PHE A 866 -30.71 2.87 -33.85
N ILE A 867 -31.76 2.46 -33.13
CA ILE A 867 -32.74 3.35 -32.46
C ILE A 867 -33.38 4.33 -33.46
N VAL A 868 -33.92 3.78 -34.55
CA VAL A 868 -34.60 4.51 -35.63
C VAL A 868 -35.94 3.90 -35.93
N SER A 869 -36.83 4.61 -36.67
CA SER A 869 -38.14 4.09 -37.04
C SER A 869 -38.08 3.09 -38.21
N LYS A 870 -37.15 3.29 -39.15
CA LYS A 870 -37.01 2.42 -40.35
C LYS A 870 -35.57 2.31 -40.82
N VAL A 871 -35.19 1.12 -41.28
CA VAL A 871 -33.91 0.83 -41.94
C VAL A 871 -34.17 0.32 -43.33
N GLU A 872 -33.53 0.88 -44.32
CA GLU A 872 -33.49 0.37 -45.70
C GLU A 872 -32.03 0.01 -46.04
N LEU A 873 -31.84 -1.14 -46.71
CA LEU A 873 -30.52 -1.59 -47.11
C LEU A 873 -30.40 -1.55 -48.63
N ARG A 874 -29.32 -0.97 -49.14
CA ARG A 874 -29.01 -0.89 -50.56
C ARG A 874 -27.61 -1.40 -50.87
N GLU A 875 -27.42 -1.91 -52.04
CA GLU A 875 -26.12 -2.34 -52.52
C GLU A 875 -25.31 -1.15 -53.04
N GLY A 876 -24.01 -1.12 -52.75
CA GLY A 876 -23.09 -0.08 -53.25
C GLY A 876 -21.64 -0.39 -52.91
N ALA A 877 -20.71 0.33 -53.50
CA ALA A 877 -19.27 0.04 -53.41
C ALA A 877 -18.63 0.41 -52.04
N VAL A 878 -19.25 1.34 -51.31
CA VAL A 878 -18.71 1.90 -50.05
C VAL A 878 -19.83 1.98 -49.01
N LEU A 879 -19.50 1.77 -47.77
CA LEU A 879 -20.43 1.98 -46.65
C LEU A 879 -20.84 3.47 -46.60
N GLY A 880 -22.12 3.73 -46.75
CA GLY A 880 -22.71 5.06 -46.67
C GLY A 880 -24.02 5.01 -45.90
N VAL A 881 -24.33 6.06 -45.13
CA VAL A 881 -25.58 6.19 -44.39
C VAL A 881 -26.26 7.48 -44.80
N LYS A 882 -27.48 7.37 -45.32
CA LYS A 882 -28.37 8.53 -45.60
C LYS A 882 -29.45 8.56 -44.56
N VAL A 883 -29.74 9.73 -44.01
CA VAL A 883 -30.79 9.97 -43.02
C VAL A 883 -31.90 10.81 -43.67
N ASP A 884 -33.13 10.34 -43.57
CA ASP A 884 -34.35 11.05 -43.98
C ASP A 884 -35.36 11.03 -42.82
N MET A 885 -36.37 11.90 -42.86
CA MET A 885 -37.53 11.81 -41.96
C MET A 885 -38.28 10.48 -42.20
N ALA A 886 -38.71 9.82 -41.12
CA ALA A 886 -39.47 8.59 -41.22
C ALA A 886 -40.90 8.88 -41.72
N ASP A 887 -41.42 7.90 -42.49
CA ASP A 887 -42.76 7.96 -43.05
C ASP A 887 -43.85 7.70 -41.99
N GLY A 888 -45.04 8.31 -42.16
CA GLY A 888 -46.21 8.03 -41.33
C GLY A 888 -46.38 8.95 -40.10
N LYS A 889 -47.02 8.46 -39.06
CA LYS A 889 -47.34 9.24 -37.85
C LYS A 889 -46.58 8.66 -36.64
N LYS A 890 -46.29 9.52 -35.66
CA LYS A 890 -45.70 9.12 -34.37
C LYS A 890 -46.67 8.28 -33.57
N CYS A 891 -46.29 7.08 -33.20
CA CYS A 891 -47.03 6.26 -32.22
C CYS A 891 -46.87 6.91 -30.82
N GLU A 892 -48.00 7.24 -30.14
CA GLU A 892 -48.01 7.85 -28.81
C GLU A 892 -47.41 6.97 -27.70
N ARG A 893 -47.34 5.65 -27.92
CA ARG A 893 -46.86 4.65 -26.94
C ARG A 893 -45.37 4.34 -27.14
N CYS A 894 -44.90 3.94 -28.32
CA CYS A 894 -43.51 3.57 -28.57
C CYS A 894 -42.66 4.63 -29.27
N TRP A 895 -43.28 5.73 -29.70
CA TRP A 895 -42.69 6.92 -30.33
C TRP A 895 -42.07 6.68 -31.71
N HIS A 896 -42.15 5.44 -32.24
CA HIS A 896 -41.76 5.19 -33.63
C HIS A 896 -42.73 5.86 -34.60
N TYR A 897 -42.24 6.32 -35.76
CA TYR A 897 -43.05 6.80 -36.87
C TYR A 897 -43.36 5.63 -37.77
N THR A 898 -44.64 5.33 -38.00
CA THR A 898 -45.10 4.27 -38.86
C THR A 898 -46.39 4.65 -39.57
N THR A 899 -46.64 3.98 -40.73
CA THR A 899 -47.82 4.26 -41.54
C THR A 899 -49.10 3.61 -41.02
N ASP A 900 -48.97 2.68 -40.04
CA ASP A 900 -50.09 1.92 -39.45
C ASP A 900 -50.64 2.51 -38.14
N VAL A 901 -50.17 3.68 -37.69
CA VAL A 901 -50.74 4.38 -36.53
C VAL A 901 -52.21 4.76 -36.78
N GLY A 902 -53.10 4.27 -35.90
CA GLY A 902 -54.50 4.48 -36.00
C GLY A 902 -55.27 3.46 -36.87
N ALA A 903 -54.58 2.39 -37.32
CA ALA A 903 -55.21 1.30 -38.03
C ALA A 903 -56.23 0.48 -37.17
N ASP A 904 -56.07 0.48 -35.87
CA ASP A 904 -57.06 -0.07 -34.92
C ASP A 904 -57.85 1.06 -34.26
N ALA A 905 -59.17 1.03 -34.43
CA ALA A 905 -60.07 2.07 -33.97
C ALA A 905 -60.13 2.16 -32.41
N ARG A 906 -59.82 1.11 -31.66
CA ARG A 906 -59.73 1.08 -30.21
C ARG A 906 -58.56 1.91 -29.70
N TYR A 907 -57.48 2.01 -30.48
CA TYR A 907 -56.24 2.68 -30.06
C TYR A 907 -55.73 3.60 -31.19
N PRO A 908 -56.43 4.72 -31.47
CA PRO A 908 -56.12 5.56 -32.65
C PRO A 908 -54.79 6.25 -32.61
N GLY A 909 -54.12 6.34 -31.46
CA GLY A 909 -52.77 6.89 -31.27
C GLY A 909 -51.67 5.82 -31.33
N ALA A 910 -51.97 4.53 -31.46
CA ALA A 910 -51.02 3.42 -31.43
C ALA A 910 -50.76 2.77 -32.77
N CYS A 911 -49.54 2.29 -33.00
CA CYS A 911 -49.21 1.41 -34.15
C CYS A 911 -49.70 -0.03 -33.88
N LEU A 912 -49.84 -0.85 -34.92
CA LEU A 912 -50.32 -2.24 -34.80
C LEU A 912 -49.47 -3.11 -33.85
N ARG A 913 -48.16 -2.91 -33.81
CA ARG A 913 -47.26 -3.58 -32.85
C ARG A 913 -47.66 -3.29 -31.40
N CYS A 914 -47.89 -2.01 -31.08
CA CYS A 914 -48.30 -1.59 -29.74
C CYS A 914 -49.70 -2.12 -29.41
N VAL A 915 -50.65 -2.13 -30.35
CA VAL A 915 -51.97 -2.72 -30.18
C VAL A 915 -51.85 -4.22 -29.84
N GLY A 916 -51.05 -4.98 -30.58
CA GLY A 916 -50.80 -6.39 -30.30
C GLY A 916 -50.20 -6.65 -28.90
N ASN A 917 -49.33 -5.77 -28.40
CA ASN A 917 -48.79 -5.87 -27.03
C ASN A 917 -49.82 -5.50 -25.95
N LEU A 918 -50.76 -4.57 -26.20
CA LEU A 918 -51.84 -4.19 -25.28
C LEU A 918 -52.91 -5.28 -25.18
N THR A 919 -53.31 -5.89 -26.29
CA THR A 919 -54.31 -6.96 -26.32
C THR A 919 -53.82 -8.22 -25.62
N ARG A 920 -52.59 -8.62 -25.81
CA ARG A 920 -51.95 -9.77 -25.13
C ARG A 920 -51.84 -9.53 -23.59
N SER A 921 -51.62 -8.29 -23.14
CA SER A 921 -51.54 -8.00 -21.69
C SER A 921 -52.89 -8.12 -21.00
N ASN A 922 -54.01 -7.87 -21.71
CA ASN A 922 -55.37 -8.02 -21.18
C ASN A 922 -55.84 -9.48 -21.10
N GLU A 923 -55.35 -10.39 -21.94
CA GLU A 923 -55.68 -11.82 -21.91
C GLU A 923 -55.00 -12.58 -20.73
N LEU A 924 -53.98 -12.03 -20.11
CA LEU A 924 -53.22 -12.65 -19.00
C LEU A 924 -53.60 -12.12 -17.60
N THR A 925 -54.55 -11.17 -17.49
CA THR A 925 -55.01 -10.58 -16.20
C THR A 925 -56.30 -11.17 -15.66
N THR A 926 -56.37 -12.47 -15.48
CA THR A 926 -57.49 -13.14 -14.76
C THR A 926 -57.12 -13.58 -13.35
N GLU A 927 -56.13 -12.98 -12.68
CA GLU A 927 -55.89 -13.17 -11.25
C GLU A 927 -56.08 -11.84 -10.50
N PRO A 928 -56.75 -11.82 -9.30
CA PRO A 928 -57.08 -10.60 -8.61
C PRO A 928 -55.85 -9.93 -8.01
N GLN A 929 -55.68 -8.61 -8.29
CA GLN A 929 -54.72 -7.76 -7.60
C GLN A 929 -55.11 -7.62 -6.11
N SER A 930 -54.33 -8.17 -5.20
CA SER A 930 -54.47 -7.86 -3.79
C SER A 930 -53.95 -6.41 -3.54
N HIS A 931 -54.87 -5.57 -3.10
CA HIS A 931 -54.61 -4.20 -2.67
C HIS A 931 -53.52 -4.16 -1.57
N ARG A 932 -52.43 -3.51 -1.81
CA ARG A 932 -51.62 -2.89 -0.77
C ARG A 932 -51.86 -1.39 -0.79
N GLY A 933 -52.32 -0.91 0.38
CA GLY A 933 -52.79 0.46 0.58
C GLY A 933 -51.69 1.53 0.60
N GLY A 934 -52.14 2.68 0.19
CA GLY A 934 -51.92 4.02 0.69
C GLY A 934 -50.52 4.57 0.83
N GLY A 935 -50.16 5.50 -0.04
CA GLY A 935 -49.09 6.45 0.13
C GLY A 935 -49.14 7.53 -0.94
N GLU A 936 -49.80 8.61 -0.61
CA GLU A 936 -50.01 9.79 -1.43
C GLU A 936 -48.63 10.55 -1.65
N ASN A 937 -48.55 11.22 -2.80
CA ASN A 937 -47.60 12.26 -3.17
C ASN A 937 -46.15 11.86 -3.60
N GLN A 938 -46.06 11.38 -4.83
CA GLN A 938 -44.83 11.48 -5.61
C GLN A 938 -45.03 11.65 -7.13
N LYS A 939 -46.18 12.16 -7.56
CA LYS A 939 -46.48 12.28 -9.01
C LYS A 939 -45.77 13.42 -9.73
N ASP A 940 -45.20 14.42 -9.05
CA ASP A 940 -44.68 15.62 -9.71
C ASP A 940 -43.15 15.61 -10.00
N GLN A 941 -42.42 14.60 -9.51
CA GLN A 941 -40.96 14.53 -9.78
C GLN A 941 -40.56 13.81 -11.07
N TRP A 942 -41.44 13.07 -11.69
CA TRP A 942 -41.13 12.22 -12.87
C TRP A 942 -41.24 12.95 -14.23
N GLY A 943 -41.90 14.08 -14.30
CA GLY A 943 -41.97 14.89 -15.51
C GLY A 943 -40.64 15.50 -15.94
N CYS A 944 -39.75 15.82 -14.98
CA CYS A 944 -38.41 16.35 -15.24
C CYS A 944 -37.39 15.26 -15.59
N LEU A 945 -37.57 14.01 -15.12
CA LEU A 945 -36.59 12.95 -15.39
C LEU A 945 -36.64 12.43 -16.84
N PHE A 946 -37.80 12.46 -17.48
CA PHE A 946 -37.92 12.07 -18.90
C PHE A 946 -37.20 13.02 -19.83
N SER A 947 -37.09 14.30 -19.50
CA SER A 947 -36.31 15.27 -20.28
C SER A 947 -34.79 15.20 -20.01
N LEU A 948 -34.36 14.82 -18.80
CA LEU A 948 -32.93 14.70 -18.47
C LEU A 948 -32.27 13.42 -18.99
N PHE A 949 -33.02 12.32 -19.15
CA PHE A 949 -32.47 11.08 -19.73
C PHE A 949 -32.26 11.12 -21.27
N PHE A 950 -32.87 12.08 -21.94
CA PHE A 950 -32.67 12.28 -23.38
C PHE A 950 -31.48 13.18 -23.75
N PHE A 951 -30.86 13.89 -22.79
CA PHE A 951 -29.76 14.83 -23.03
C PHE A 951 -28.35 14.31 -22.71
N VAL A 952 -28.18 13.06 -22.25
CA VAL A 952 -26.85 12.47 -21.99
C VAL A 952 -26.58 11.35 -22.99
N SER A 953 -26.53 11.65 -24.26
CA SER A 953 -25.93 10.80 -25.25
C SER A 953 -25.18 11.63 -26.28
N ALA A 954 -23.94 11.28 -26.46
CA ALA A 954 -23.00 11.71 -27.49
C ALA A 954 -22.11 12.91 -27.15
N ALA A 955 -21.16 12.71 -26.24
CA ALA A 955 -19.82 13.24 -26.50
C ALA A 955 -19.10 12.20 -27.37
N PRO A 956 -18.41 12.60 -28.46
CA PRO A 956 -17.82 11.62 -29.39
C PRO A 956 -16.70 10.84 -28.67
N LEU A 957 -16.76 9.52 -28.73
CA LEU A 957 -15.74 8.55 -28.26
C LEU A 957 -14.30 8.90 -28.72
N TRP A 958 -14.17 9.69 -29.77
CA TRP A 958 -12.89 10.10 -30.32
C TRP A 958 -12.10 11.07 -29.41
N ARG A 959 -12.77 11.91 -28.60
CA ARG A 959 -12.09 12.79 -27.63
C ARG A 959 -11.62 12.02 -26.38
N VAL A 960 -12.28 10.94 -26.04
CA VAL A 960 -11.87 10.09 -24.90
C VAL A 960 -10.69 9.21 -25.28
N LEU A 961 -10.67 8.68 -26.50
CA LEU A 961 -9.54 7.89 -27.01
C LEU A 961 -8.28 8.75 -27.22
N HIS A 962 -8.42 9.98 -27.68
CA HIS A 962 -7.29 10.91 -27.84
C HIS A 962 -6.72 11.38 -26.51
N ALA A 963 -7.56 11.60 -25.51
CA ALA A 963 -7.11 11.94 -24.17
C ALA A 963 -6.42 10.77 -23.45
N LEU A 964 -6.84 9.54 -23.71
CA LEU A 964 -6.17 8.32 -23.20
C LEU A 964 -4.82 8.05 -23.87
N ILE A 965 -4.68 8.37 -25.16
CA ILE A 965 -3.41 8.24 -25.89
C ILE A 965 -2.41 9.34 -25.48
N GLU A 966 -2.88 10.57 -25.18
CA GLU A 966 -2.00 11.63 -24.67
C GLU A 966 -1.57 11.45 -23.20
N ILE A 967 -2.36 10.76 -22.39
CA ILE A 967 -1.99 10.42 -20.99
C ILE A 967 -1.04 9.22 -20.92
N LEU A 968 -1.04 8.34 -21.91
CA LEU A 968 -0.09 7.21 -22.01
C LEU A 968 1.25 7.59 -22.67
N ALA A 969 1.36 8.80 -23.23
CA ALA A 969 2.58 9.31 -23.87
C ALA A 969 3.32 10.39 -23.03
N GLN A 970 2.86 10.69 -21.82
CA GLN A 970 3.53 11.48 -20.78
C GLN A 970 3.67 10.65 -19.51
#